data_efefc8df60640b82b458bf3d5f2fe5c4
#
_entry.id   efefc8df60640b82b458bf3d5f2fe5c4
#
_cell.length_a   1.000
_cell.length_b   1.000
_cell.length_c   1.000
_cell.angle_alpha   90.00
_cell.angle_beta   90.00
_cell.angle_gamma   90.00
#
_symmetry.space_group_name_H-M   'P 1'
#
loop_
_entity.id
_entity.type
_entity.pdbx_description
1 polymer ?
#
loop_
_entity_poly.entity_id
_entity_poly.type
_entity_poly.pdbx_seq_one_letter_code
_entity_poly.pdbx_strand_id
1 'polypeptide(L)'
;MKVSDIRQAYLDYFASKGHQIVASSPVVPGDDPTLLFTNAGMNQFKDVFLGFDKRPYQRATSSQKCIRAGGKHNDLDNVGYTARHHTFFEMLGNFSFGDYFKQDAIQYAWELLTEVFKLPKDKLWVTVYAEDDEAYDIWFKQIGVPEERIVRIGDNKGSRYASDNFWMMGDTGPCGPCTEIFYDHGPEIPGGPPGSPDEDGDRFIEVWNNVFMQFNRDEAGEMHLLPKPSVDTGMGLERIAAVLQHVHSNYEIDLFIHLLQAAKQAVDDAGAKNCDPDSPSLKVIADHIRACSFVVVDGVIPGNAGRGYVLRRIARRAIRHGYKLGARQPFFHKLVPALVAEMGDAYPELRQAQTKVMDVLKQEEERFFQTISNGMEILEGALAKGAKVLDGDTAFRLHDTFGFPVDLTADVCRERSVSVDSNGFEIAMQKQRDQARAAGKFKMAQGLEYHGEATQFHGYDSLQVQDARVTALYRDGSPVDHIKPGESAVVVLNQTPFYAESGGQVGDQGELRSDRAQFIVADTFKIQADVFGHQGELQEGELKVGDLVQVQVDGSIRVKTVRNHSATHLLHKALREVLGDHVQQKGSLVDADKTRFDFTHTAPLSKAEINRIEQIVNQEILANTTSSATVMAIEDAQKTGAMMLFGEKYGERVRVLEIGSSKELCGGTHVQRTGDIGSFKIISESGVAAGIRRLEAVTGSNVLDFLQTLESRINEAAQILKAAPHELAPRVTQLQDNIRQLERELERVSSKLAASQGDDLLSKASDHGGLKVLAAQLDTADAKVLRETMDTLKTKLKSAVIVLASVQDGKVSLIAGVTSDVSNRIKAGDLVNFVAQQVGGKGGGKPEMAMAGGTDPSGLAKALAGVDAWVAERV
;
A
#
# COMPACT_ATOMS: atom_id res chain seq x y z
N MET A 1 14.29 3.79 37.47
CA MET A 1 15.17 3.17 36.44
C MET A 1 14.66 3.60 35.08
N LYS A 2 15.56 3.89 34.13
CA LYS A 2 15.15 4.16 32.72
C LYS A 2 14.76 2.85 32.02
N VAL A 3 13.95 2.96 30.96
CA VAL A 3 13.56 1.78 30.16
C VAL A 3 14.77 1.01 29.64
N SER A 4 15.84 1.70 29.21
CA SER A 4 17.10 1.09 28.79
C SER A 4 17.77 0.28 29.90
N ASP A 5 17.77 0.81 31.13
CA ASP A 5 18.41 0.14 32.29
C ASP A 5 17.61 -1.09 32.72
N ILE A 6 16.28 -1.02 32.65
CA ILE A 6 15.40 -2.15 32.96
C ILE A 6 15.63 -3.30 31.98
N ARG A 7 15.67 -2.98 30.67
CA ARG A 7 15.97 -3.96 29.62
C ARG A 7 17.31 -4.65 29.89
N GLN A 8 18.34 -3.88 30.15
CA GLN A 8 19.68 -4.43 30.39
C GLN A 8 19.72 -5.26 31.68
N ALA A 9 19.12 -4.77 32.78
CA ALA A 9 19.08 -5.50 34.04
C ALA A 9 18.38 -6.86 33.95
N TYR A 10 17.31 -6.94 33.13
CA TYR A 10 16.63 -8.19 32.84
C TYR A 10 17.57 -9.19 32.13
N LEU A 11 18.21 -8.74 31.04
CA LEU A 11 19.11 -9.57 30.26
C LEU A 11 20.32 -10.04 31.09
N ASP A 12 20.92 -9.15 31.87
CA ASP A 12 22.07 -9.46 32.70
C ASP A 12 21.71 -10.43 33.84
N TYR A 13 20.51 -10.28 34.42
CA TYR A 13 20.03 -11.23 35.45
C TYR A 13 19.93 -12.63 34.88
N PHE A 14 19.27 -12.81 33.72
CA PHE A 14 19.13 -14.13 33.12
C PHE A 14 20.46 -14.67 32.56
N ALA A 15 21.34 -13.81 32.05
CA ALA A 15 22.69 -14.21 31.71
C ALA A 15 23.45 -14.78 32.92
N SER A 16 23.28 -14.17 34.11
CA SER A 16 23.87 -14.69 35.38
C SER A 16 23.29 -16.06 35.78
N LYS A 17 22.08 -16.41 35.28
CA LYS A 17 21.43 -17.73 35.46
C LYS A 17 21.77 -18.70 34.32
N GLY A 18 22.73 -18.39 33.47
CA GLY A 18 23.23 -19.27 32.40
C GLY A 18 22.41 -19.20 31.10
N HIS A 19 21.58 -18.17 30.91
CA HIS A 19 20.86 -17.96 29.65
C HIS A 19 21.76 -17.27 28.63
N GLN A 20 21.67 -17.71 27.36
CA GLN A 20 22.29 -17.00 26.24
C GLN A 20 21.45 -15.78 25.89
N ILE A 21 22.06 -14.60 25.90
CA ILE A 21 21.40 -13.39 25.36
C ILE A 21 21.28 -13.55 23.85
N VAL A 22 20.05 -13.51 23.34
CA VAL A 22 19.71 -13.63 21.93
C VAL A 22 19.08 -12.32 21.47
N ALA A 23 19.56 -11.78 20.35
CA ALA A 23 19.01 -10.57 19.79
C ALA A 23 17.53 -10.73 19.40
N SER A 24 16.78 -9.63 19.39
CA SER A 24 15.41 -9.60 18.85
C SER A 24 15.39 -10.06 17.40
N SER A 25 14.49 -10.96 17.07
CA SER A 25 14.17 -11.24 15.68
C SER A 25 13.47 -10.04 15.04
N PRO A 26 13.41 -9.97 13.69
CA PRO A 26 12.60 -8.99 12.99
C PRO A 26 11.13 -9.04 13.44
N VAL A 27 10.42 -7.90 13.35
CA VAL A 27 8.97 -7.86 13.55
C VAL A 27 8.20 -8.50 12.40
N VAL A 28 8.86 -8.69 11.25
CA VAL A 28 8.36 -9.45 10.11
C VAL A 28 8.96 -10.85 10.16
N PRO A 29 8.20 -11.88 10.56
CA PRO A 29 8.71 -13.25 10.63
C PRO A 29 9.08 -13.75 9.24
N GLY A 30 10.31 -14.30 9.09
CA GLY A 30 10.82 -14.83 7.82
C GLY A 30 10.20 -16.18 7.44
N ASP A 31 9.98 -17.03 8.45
CA ASP A 31 9.74 -18.46 8.23
C ASP A 31 8.32 -18.91 8.62
N ASP A 32 7.47 -18.05 9.15
CA ASP A 32 6.10 -18.39 9.55
C ASP A 32 5.05 -17.64 8.69
N PRO A 33 4.45 -18.30 7.69
CA PRO A 33 3.43 -17.70 6.83
C PRO A 33 2.08 -17.46 7.55
N THR A 34 1.89 -18.05 8.73
CA THR A 34 0.65 -17.93 9.51
C THR A 34 0.59 -16.62 10.31
N LEU A 35 1.74 -15.99 10.54
CA LEU A 35 1.87 -14.75 11.29
C LEU A 35 2.13 -13.56 10.38
N LEU A 36 1.34 -12.50 10.53
CA LEU A 36 1.60 -11.23 9.88
C LEU A 36 2.85 -10.56 10.48
N PHE A 37 2.93 -10.55 11.80
CA PHE A 37 4.04 -9.97 12.55
C PHE A 37 4.40 -10.84 13.75
N THR A 38 5.64 -10.70 14.22
CA THR A 38 6.10 -11.27 15.48
C THR A 38 5.29 -10.66 16.62
N ASN A 39 4.54 -11.47 17.35
CA ASN A 39 3.60 -11.03 18.39
C ASN A 39 3.96 -11.51 19.79
N ALA A 40 5.00 -12.35 19.91
CA ALA A 40 5.50 -12.89 21.18
C ALA A 40 6.99 -13.21 21.10
N GLY A 41 7.65 -13.25 22.23
CA GLY A 41 9.09 -13.55 22.34
C GLY A 41 9.48 -14.94 21.84
N MET A 42 8.57 -15.90 21.98
CA MET A 42 8.81 -17.28 21.59
C MET A 42 8.79 -17.52 20.07
N ASN A 43 8.28 -16.57 19.26
CA ASN A 43 8.12 -16.82 17.82
C ASN A 43 9.43 -17.23 17.14
N GLN A 44 10.56 -16.63 17.49
CA GLN A 44 11.87 -17.00 16.95
C GLN A 44 12.40 -18.36 17.43
N PHE A 45 11.78 -18.97 18.44
CA PHE A 45 12.17 -20.24 19.05
C PHE A 45 11.15 -21.35 18.82
N LYS A 46 10.10 -21.11 18.00
CA LYS A 46 9.04 -22.09 17.73
C LYS A 46 9.59 -23.46 17.34
N ASP A 47 10.51 -23.50 16.40
CA ASP A 47 11.09 -24.75 15.90
C ASP A 47 12.03 -25.40 16.91
N VAL A 48 12.61 -24.63 17.84
CA VAL A 48 13.40 -25.15 18.95
C VAL A 48 12.50 -25.87 19.95
N PHE A 49 11.35 -25.30 20.30
CA PHE A 49 10.35 -25.94 21.17
C PHE A 49 9.79 -27.23 20.56
N LEU A 50 9.58 -27.23 19.23
CA LEU A 50 9.10 -28.41 18.51
C LEU A 50 10.20 -29.44 18.24
N GLY A 51 11.48 -29.13 18.52
CA GLY A 51 12.61 -30.03 18.31
C GLY A 51 13.12 -30.07 16.86
N PHE A 52 12.61 -29.22 15.97
CA PHE A 52 13.04 -29.13 14.56
C PHE A 52 14.35 -28.35 14.40
N ASP A 53 14.62 -27.37 15.28
CA ASP A 53 15.87 -26.62 15.31
C ASP A 53 16.66 -26.95 16.58
N LYS A 54 17.98 -27.05 16.47
CA LYS A 54 18.90 -27.31 17.57
C LYS A 54 19.86 -26.14 17.74
N ARG A 55 19.74 -25.45 18.83
CA ARG A 55 20.65 -24.37 19.20
C ARG A 55 21.80 -24.88 20.09
N PRO A 56 22.96 -24.19 20.09
CA PRO A 56 24.11 -24.55 20.95
C PRO A 56 23.87 -24.26 22.44
N TYR A 57 22.69 -23.77 22.82
CA TYR A 57 22.26 -23.44 24.17
C TYR A 57 20.90 -24.04 24.48
N GLN A 58 20.62 -24.30 25.76
CA GLN A 58 19.35 -24.80 26.27
C GLN A 58 18.54 -23.74 27.02
N ARG A 59 19.14 -22.56 27.27
CA ARG A 59 18.51 -21.40 27.89
C ARG A 59 18.77 -20.16 27.03
N ALA A 60 17.77 -19.36 26.84
CA ALA A 60 17.89 -18.09 26.13
C ALA A 60 17.16 -16.98 26.88
N THR A 61 17.59 -15.75 26.66
CA THR A 61 16.87 -14.54 27.08
C THR A 61 16.95 -13.49 25.97
N SER A 62 15.87 -12.75 25.79
CA SER A 62 15.80 -11.70 24.77
C SER A 62 14.86 -10.57 25.16
N SER A 63 15.06 -9.39 24.55
CA SER A 63 14.06 -8.34 24.47
C SER A 63 13.52 -8.32 23.05
N GLN A 64 12.35 -8.92 22.82
CA GLN A 64 11.77 -9.11 21.51
C GLN A 64 10.85 -7.97 21.12
N LYS A 65 11.09 -7.37 19.96
CA LYS A 65 10.17 -6.44 19.31
C LYS A 65 8.91 -7.17 18.88
N CYS A 66 7.75 -6.71 19.34
CA CYS A 66 6.45 -7.31 19.04
C CYS A 66 5.50 -6.31 18.43
N ILE A 67 4.65 -6.77 17.49
CA ILE A 67 3.56 -6.00 16.87
C ILE A 67 2.24 -6.72 17.08
N ARG A 68 1.24 -6.00 17.63
CA ARG A 68 -0.15 -6.45 17.79
C ARG A 68 -1.11 -5.45 17.15
N ALA A 69 -1.21 -5.47 15.83
CA ALA A 69 -2.02 -4.54 15.05
C ALA A 69 -2.81 -5.22 13.92
N GLY A 70 -3.16 -6.49 14.09
CA GLY A 70 -3.94 -7.26 13.13
C GLY A 70 -3.90 -8.75 13.40
N GLY A 71 -4.83 -9.51 12.80
CA GLY A 71 -4.98 -10.94 13.04
C GLY A 71 -5.65 -11.26 14.38
N LYS A 72 -5.26 -12.35 15.01
CA LYS A 72 -5.84 -12.86 16.27
C LYS A 72 -5.53 -11.93 17.46
N HIS A 73 -4.36 -11.28 17.45
CA HIS A 73 -3.94 -10.31 18.47
C HIS A 73 -3.95 -8.90 17.87
N ASN A 74 -4.94 -8.10 18.24
CA ASN A 74 -5.13 -6.76 17.70
C ASN A 74 -5.45 -5.77 18.83
N ASP A 75 -4.46 -5.00 19.24
CA ASP A 75 -4.60 -3.99 20.30
C ASP A 75 -4.88 -2.58 19.75
N LEU A 76 -4.97 -2.42 18.42
CA LEU A 76 -5.03 -1.12 17.73
C LEU A 76 -6.13 -0.20 18.27
N ASP A 77 -7.31 -0.77 18.55
CA ASP A 77 -8.48 0.01 18.98
C ASP A 77 -8.33 0.59 20.40
N ASN A 78 -7.53 -0.06 21.24
CA ASN A 78 -7.29 0.34 22.62
C ASN A 78 -6.15 1.35 22.77
N VAL A 79 -5.30 1.49 21.76
CA VAL A 79 -4.13 2.37 21.77
C VAL A 79 -4.52 3.83 21.91
N GLY A 80 -3.94 4.49 22.92
CA GLY A 80 -4.21 5.88 23.26
C GLY A 80 -5.38 6.11 24.23
N TYR A 81 -6.24 5.08 24.42
CA TYR A 81 -7.43 5.17 25.29
C TYR A 81 -7.33 4.34 26.57
N THR A 82 -6.40 3.40 26.62
CA THR A 82 -6.05 2.61 27.82
C THR A 82 -4.64 2.95 28.27
N ALA A 83 -4.32 2.58 29.50
CA ALA A 83 -3.01 2.86 30.08
C ALA A 83 -1.89 1.91 29.58
N ARG A 84 -2.25 0.75 28.99
CA ARG A 84 -1.36 -0.41 28.87
C ARG A 84 -1.26 -1.05 27.46
N HIS A 85 -2.08 -0.64 26.49
CA HIS A 85 -2.08 -1.26 25.15
C HIS A 85 -1.26 -0.47 24.14
N HIS A 86 -0.51 -1.20 23.32
CA HIS A 86 0.38 -0.68 22.30
C HIS A 86 0.30 -1.51 21.02
N THR A 87 0.49 -0.86 19.85
CA THR A 87 0.69 -1.59 18.58
C THR A 87 2.07 -2.20 18.50
N PHE A 88 3.06 -1.54 19.06
CA PHE A 88 4.43 -2.02 19.23
C PHE A 88 4.82 -2.03 20.70
N PHE A 89 5.43 -3.09 21.18
CA PHE A 89 5.99 -3.18 22.52
C PHE A 89 7.20 -4.12 22.54
N GLU A 90 8.00 -4.01 23.59
CA GLU A 90 9.11 -4.93 23.81
C GLU A 90 8.70 -6.00 24.83
N MET A 91 8.87 -7.26 24.44
CA MET A 91 8.63 -8.41 25.32
C MET A 91 9.97 -8.95 25.81
N LEU A 92 10.22 -8.79 27.09
CA LEU A 92 11.33 -9.44 27.79
C LEU A 92 10.99 -10.88 28.04
N GLY A 93 11.83 -11.82 27.59
CA GLY A 93 11.57 -13.25 27.72
C GLY A 93 12.78 -14.03 28.19
N ASN A 94 12.54 -15.04 29.01
CA ASN A 94 13.48 -16.10 29.31
C ASN A 94 12.87 -17.45 28.92
N PHE A 95 13.71 -18.28 28.35
CA PHE A 95 13.32 -19.53 27.69
C PHE A 95 14.16 -20.70 28.19
N SER A 96 13.50 -21.83 28.40
CA SER A 96 14.15 -23.11 28.68
C SER A 96 13.71 -24.14 27.66
N PHE A 97 14.64 -24.71 26.95
CA PHE A 97 14.40 -25.76 25.95
C PHE A 97 14.65 -27.15 26.55
N GLY A 98 13.83 -27.51 27.56
CA GLY A 98 13.92 -28.78 28.28
C GLY A 98 15.10 -28.87 29.22
N ASP A 99 15.54 -27.77 29.79
CA ASP A 99 16.62 -27.74 30.82
C ASP A 99 16.05 -27.53 32.23
N TYR A 100 15.29 -26.44 32.45
CA TYR A 100 14.54 -26.21 33.69
C TYR A 100 13.05 -26.08 33.39
N PHE A 101 12.22 -26.17 34.44
CA PHE A 101 10.76 -26.09 34.30
C PHE A 101 10.12 -25.22 35.38
N LYS A 102 8.92 -25.50 35.85
CA LYS A 102 8.10 -24.63 36.70
C LYS A 102 8.82 -24.07 37.92
N GLN A 103 9.53 -24.91 38.68
CA GLN A 103 10.16 -24.51 39.92
C GLN A 103 11.18 -23.40 39.75
N ASP A 104 12.14 -23.61 38.83
CA ASP A 104 13.19 -22.60 38.58
C ASP A 104 12.60 -21.37 37.89
N ALA A 105 11.64 -21.53 36.95
CA ALA A 105 11.00 -20.42 36.28
C ALA A 105 10.31 -19.47 37.27
N ILE A 106 9.49 -20.01 38.16
CA ILE A 106 8.78 -19.25 39.20
C ILE A 106 9.78 -18.60 40.18
N GLN A 107 10.81 -19.33 40.57
CA GLN A 107 11.82 -18.81 41.46
C GLN A 107 12.60 -17.65 40.83
N TYR A 108 13.02 -17.77 39.59
CA TYR A 108 13.72 -16.70 38.87
C TYR A 108 12.82 -15.47 38.71
N ALA A 109 11.55 -15.68 38.36
CA ALA A 109 10.60 -14.59 38.22
C ALA A 109 10.42 -13.83 39.54
N TRP A 110 10.24 -14.53 40.67
CA TRP A 110 10.07 -13.91 41.97
C TRP A 110 11.34 -13.17 42.43
N GLU A 111 12.52 -13.81 42.27
CA GLU A 111 13.82 -13.23 42.63
C GLU A 111 14.08 -11.95 41.84
N LEU A 112 13.85 -11.95 40.52
CA LEU A 112 14.03 -10.74 39.71
C LEU A 112 13.14 -9.60 40.17
N LEU A 113 11.85 -9.86 40.39
CA LEU A 113 10.90 -8.81 40.77
C LEU A 113 11.18 -8.27 42.19
N THR A 114 11.47 -9.16 43.14
CA THR A 114 11.54 -8.77 44.56
C THR A 114 12.95 -8.40 45.05
N GLU A 115 13.99 -9.03 44.46
CA GLU A 115 15.39 -8.81 44.93
C GLU A 115 16.18 -7.91 43.99
N VAL A 116 15.94 -7.97 42.66
CA VAL A 116 16.63 -7.11 41.70
C VAL A 116 15.85 -5.81 41.48
N PHE A 117 14.56 -5.91 41.11
CA PHE A 117 13.71 -4.75 40.89
C PHE A 117 13.12 -4.15 42.17
N LYS A 118 13.26 -4.83 43.31
CA LYS A 118 12.85 -4.35 44.64
C LYS A 118 11.37 -4.03 44.75
N LEU A 119 10.51 -4.74 44.03
CA LEU A 119 9.06 -4.53 44.12
C LEU A 119 8.54 -5.01 45.50
N PRO A 120 7.58 -4.30 46.11
CA PRO A 120 6.94 -4.72 47.33
C PRO A 120 6.19 -6.06 47.16
N LYS A 121 6.53 -7.04 47.97
CA LYS A 121 5.94 -8.41 47.90
C LYS A 121 4.42 -8.40 48.16
N ASP A 122 3.94 -7.46 48.95
CA ASP A 122 2.51 -7.29 49.29
C ASP A 122 1.66 -6.73 48.15
N LYS A 123 2.30 -6.15 47.12
CA LYS A 123 1.62 -5.66 45.92
C LYS A 123 1.60 -6.66 44.77
N LEU A 124 2.22 -7.83 44.93
CA LEU A 124 2.28 -8.86 43.92
C LEU A 124 1.18 -9.90 44.11
N TRP A 125 0.43 -10.15 43.05
CA TRP A 125 -0.60 -11.19 42.92
C TRP A 125 -0.19 -12.17 41.83
N VAL A 126 -0.63 -13.42 41.96
CA VAL A 126 -0.33 -14.44 40.95
C VAL A 126 -1.57 -15.21 40.57
N THR A 127 -1.64 -15.61 39.30
CA THR A 127 -2.65 -16.53 38.83
C THR A 127 -2.02 -17.84 38.41
N VAL A 128 -2.79 -18.93 38.45
CA VAL A 128 -2.40 -20.22 37.93
C VAL A 128 -3.57 -20.87 37.20
N TYR A 129 -3.29 -21.70 36.21
CA TYR A 129 -4.34 -22.52 35.61
C TYR A 129 -4.96 -23.46 36.70
N ALA A 130 -6.29 -23.54 36.72
CA ALA A 130 -7.02 -24.17 37.82
C ALA A 130 -6.60 -25.60 38.09
N GLU A 131 -6.12 -26.36 37.09
CA GLU A 131 -5.68 -27.74 37.20
C GLU A 131 -4.16 -27.87 37.41
N ASP A 132 -3.42 -26.74 37.46
CA ASP A 132 -1.97 -26.77 37.67
C ASP A 132 -1.62 -26.65 39.15
N ASP A 133 -1.84 -27.78 39.87
CA ASP A 133 -1.51 -27.88 41.31
C ASP A 133 -0.03 -27.72 41.59
N GLU A 134 0.85 -28.10 40.65
CA GLU A 134 2.30 -27.98 40.83
C GLU A 134 2.71 -26.51 40.90
N ALA A 135 2.25 -25.68 39.96
CA ALA A 135 2.51 -24.24 39.99
C ALA A 135 1.93 -23.56 41.23
N TYR A 136 0.70 -23.96 41.64
CA TYR A 136 0.08 -23.45 42.86
C TYR A 136 0.92 -23.78 44.09
N ASP A 137 1.35 -25.06 44.24
CA ASP A 137 2.16 -25.49 45.38
C ASP A 137 3.54 -24.80 45.45
N ILE A 138 4.14 -24.53 44.28
CA ILE A 138 5.41 -23.77 44.26
C ILE A 138 5.17 -22.35 44.80
N TRP A 139 4.15 -21.65 44.35
CA TRP A 139 3.83 -20.29 44.83
C TRP A 139 3.49 -20.28 46.31
N PHE A 140 2.65 -21.18 46.75
CA PHE A 140 2.17 -21.19 48.14
C PHE A 140 3.19 -21.73 49.12
N LYS A 141 3.78 -22.92 48.86
CA LYS A 141 4.61 -23.64 49.80
C LYS A 141 6.09 -23.26 49.73
N GLN A 142 6.60 -22.93 48.53
CA GLN A 142 8.05 -22.68 48.38
C GLN A 142 8.34 -21.17 48.36
N ILE A 143 7.60 -20.39 47.57
CA ILE A 143 7.76 -18.92 47.49
C ILE A 143 7.12 -18.23 48.70
N GLY A 144 6.02 -18.78 49.22
CA GLY A 144 5.33 -18.25 50.38
C GLY A 144 4.38 -17.08 50.08
N VAL A 145 3.84 -17.03 48.84
CA VAL A 145 2.77 -16.07 48.50
C VAL A 145 1.53 -16.45 49.31
N PRO A 146 0.88 -15.51 50.04
CA PRO A 146 -0.37 -15.79 50.76
C PRO A 146 -1.47 -16.33 49.85
N GLU A 147 -2.26 -17.27 50.36
CA GLU A 147 -3.31 -17.97 49.59
C GLU A 147 -4.29 -16.99 48.91
N GLU A 148 -4.65 -15.91 49.62
CA GLU A 148 -5.57 -14.89 49.11
C GLU A 148 -5.05 -14.09 47.91
N ARG A 149 -3.76 -14.22 47.57
CA ARG A 149 -3.14 -13.58 46.39
C ARG A 149 -2.71 -14.56 45.34
N ILE A 150 -3.16 -15.83 45.43
CA ILE A 150 -2.99 -16.86 44.39
C ILE A 150 -4.36 -17.21 43.82
N VAL A 151 -4.61 -16.79 42.59
CA VAL A 151 -5.92 -16.97 41.96
C VAL A 151 -5.86 -18.12 40.96
N ARG A 152 -6.80 -19.06 41.09
CA ARG A 152 -6.96 -20.17 40.14
C ARG A 152 -7.95 -19.80 39.04
N ILE A 153 -7.51 -19.79 37.79
CA ILE A 153 -8.35 -19.49 36.60
C ILE A 153 -8.55 -20.77 35.79
N GLY A 154 -9.80 -21.15 35.59
CA GLY A 154 -10.18 -22.31 34.78
C GLY A 154 -10.46 -21.98 33.32
N ASP A 155 -11.20 -22.87 32.63
CA ASP A 155 -11.61 -22.71 31.24
C ASP A 155 -12.72 -21.63 31.13
N ASN A 156 -12.36 -20.35 31.29
CA ASN A 156 -13.29 -19.23 31.37
C ASN A 156 -13.70 -18.66 30.01
N LYS A 157 -13.20 -19.23 28.87
CA LYS A 157 -13.51 -18.77 27.51
C LYS A 157 -14.35 -19.80 26.70
N GLY A 158 -15.08 -20.69 27.39
CA GLY A 158 -16.16 -21.48 26.83
C GLY A 158 -15.81 -22.86 26.25
N SER A 159 -14.55 -23.25 26.20
CA SER A 159 -14.13 -24.61 25.79
C SER A 159 -12.90 -25.07 26.56
N ARG A 160 -12.59 -26.34 26.48
CA ARG A 160 -11.41 -26.96 27.14
C ARG A 160 -10.14 -26.26 26.69
N TYR A 161 -9.30 -25.90 27.64
CA TYR A 161 -8.06 -25.11 27.46
C TYR A 161 -8.25 -23.66 26.94
N ALA A 162 -9.48 -23.20 26.75
CA ALA A 162 -9.76 -21.80 26.46
C ALA A 162 -9.81 -21.00 27.78
N SER A 163 -8.66 -20.56 28.24
CA SER A 163 -8.45 -19.91 29.53
C SER A 163 -7.46 -18.77 29.41
N ASP A 164 -7.55 -17.77 30.29
CA ASP A 164 -6.52 -16.73 30.43
C ASP A 164 -5.21 -17.35 30.92
N ASN A 165 -5.26 -18.40 31.74
CA ASN A 165 -4.09 -19.10 32.23
C ASN A 165 -3.72 -20.36 31.44
N PHE A 166 -4.14 -20.47 30.18
CA PHE A 166 -3.65 -21.47 29.24
C PHE A 166 -3.29 -20.81 27.92
N TRP A 167 -1.99 -20.66 27.68
CA TRP A 167 -1.50 -19.94 26.53
C TRP A 167 -1.37 -20.82 25.29
N MET A 168 -1.77 -20.26 24.14
CA MET A 168 -1.63 -20.88 22.82
C MET A 168 -1.10 -19.86 21.82
N MET A 169 -0.10 -20.25 21.04
CA MET A 169 0.52 -19.37 20.03
C MET A 169 -0.48 -18.94 18.94
N GLY A 170 -1.32 -19.88 18.50
CA GLY A 170 -2.30 -19.70 17.45
C GLY A 170 -3.33 -20.83 17.49
N ASP A 171 -3.88 -21.17 16.34
CA ASP A 171 -4.76 -22.31 16.21
C ASP A 171 -3.98 -23.64 16.24
N THR A 172 -2.69 -23.59 15.94
CA THR A 172 -1.73 -24.69 16.00
C THR A 172 -0.44 -24.23 16.67
N GLY A 173 0.38 -25.17 17.12
CA GLY A 173 1.72 -24.91 17.69
C GLY A 173 1.85 -25.17 19.17
N PRO A 174 3.01 -24.82 19.75
CA PRO A 174 3.30 -25.03 21.18
C PRO A 174 2.31 -24.31 22.08
N CYS A 175 1.92 -24.97 23.18
CA CYS A 175 0.97 -24.42 24.14
C CYS A 175 1.10 -25.10 25.51
N GLY A 176 0.51 -24.49 26.53
CA GLY A 176 0.50 -25.03 27.87
C GLY A 176 -0.11 -24.11 28.91
N PRO A 177 -0.30 -24.61 30.14
CA PRO A 177 -0.75 -23.80 31.26
C PRO A 177 0.26 -22.70 31.58
N CYS A 178 -0.20 -21.59 32.11
CA CYS A 178 0.66 -20.46 32.49
C CYS A 178 0.33 -19.93 33.88
N THR A 179 1.28 -19.22 34.45
CA THR A 179 1.13 -18.42 35.66
C THR A 179 1.49 -16.98 35.34
N GLU A 180 0.61 -16.07 35.72
CA GLU A 180 0.78 -14.66 35.49
C GLU A 180 1.06 -13.94 36.82
N ILE A 181 1.88 -12.90 36.75
CA ILE A 181 2.21 -12.06 37.90
C ILE A 181 1.64 -10.68 37.66
N PHE A 182 0.83 -10.20 38.60
CA PHE A 182 0.16 -8.91 38.57
C PHE A 182 0.74 -8.00 39.62
N TYR A 183 0.71 -6.68 39.35
CA TYR A 183 1.07 -5.64 40.29
C TYR A 183 -0.16 -4.81 40.65
N ASP A 184 -0.44 -4.65 41.96
CA ASP A 184 -1.50 -3.78 42.50
C ASP A 184 -1.00 -2.34 42.61
N HIS A 185 -1.46 -1.46 41.74
CA HIS A 185 -1.17 -0.02 41.81
C HIS A 185 -1.80 0.67 43.00
N GLY A 186 -2.74 0.04 43.70
CA GLY A 186 -3.39 0.56 44.90
C GLY A 186 -4.83 1.03 44.67
N PRO A 187 -5.54 1.31 45.74
CA PRO A 187 -6.99 1.54 45.73
C PRO A 187 -7.42 2.84 45.03
N GLU A 188 -6.48 3.74 44.73
CA GLU A 188 -6.76 4.99 44.01
C GLU A 188 -7.03 4.74 42.54
N ILE A 189 -6.63 3.57 41.99
CA ILE A 189 -6.85 3.19 40.61
C ILE A 189 -8.07 2.24 40.53
N PRO A 190 -9.01 2.47 39.62
CA PRO A 190 -10.17 1.59 39.44
C PRO A 190 -9.76 0.20 38.95
N GLY A 191 -10.40 -0.85 39.48
CA GLY A 191 -10.19 -2.22 39.05
C GLY A 191 -10.18 -3.20 40.21
N GLY A 192 -10.41 -4.47 39.92
CA GLY A 192 -10.42 -5.59 40.87
C GLY A 192 -9.27 -6.56 40.62
N PRO A 193 -9.00 -7.49 41.55
CA PRO A 193 -7.98 -8.52 41.36
C PRO A 193 -8.33 -9.46 40.23
N PRO A 194 -7.34 -10.17 39.64
CA PRO A 194 -7.58 -11.17 38.60
C PRO A 194 -8.69 -12.18 39.01
N GLY A 195 -9.55 -12.55 38.08
CA GLY A 195 -10.69 -13.43 38.31
C GLY A 195 -11.90 -12.74 38.94
N SER A 196 -11.85 -11.42 39.20
CA SER A 196 -12.99 -10.64 39.69
C SER A 196 -13.80 -9.99 38.56
N PRO A 197 -15.06 -9.57 38.79
CA PRO A 197 -15.86 -8.89 37.76
C PRO A 197 -15.24 -7.60 37.21
N ASP A 198 -14.38 -6.95 37.99
CA ASP A 198 -13.73 -5.67 37.65
C ASP A 198 -12.26 -5.85 37.28
N GLU A 199 -11.84 -7.04 36.86
CA GLU A 199 -10.42 -7.37 36.51
C GLU A 199 -9.91 -6.59 35.30
N ASP A 200 -10.79 -6.13 34.39
CA ASP A 200 -10.44 -5.33 33.22
C ASP A 200 -9.94 -3.90 33.58
N GLY A 201 -10.05 -3.49 34.82
CA GLY A 201 -9.57 -2.19 35.29
C GLY A 201 -8.05 -2.06 35.25
N ASP A 202 -7.55 -0.83 35.47
CA ASP A 202 -6.12 -0.50 35.38
C ASP A 202 -5.38 -0.63 36.75
N ARG A 203 -6.03 -1.13 37.81
CA ARG A 203 -5.42 -1.30 39.13
C ARG A 203 -4.45 -2.49 39.19
N PHE A 204 -4.91 -3.67 38.77
CA PHE A 204 -4.13 -4.89 38.75
C PHE A 204 -3.60 -5.14 37.35
N ILE A 205 -2.34 -4.85 37.13
CA ILE A 205 -1.74 -4.96 35.81
C ILE A 205 -0.89 -6.22 35.76
N GLU A 206 -1.19 -7.11 34.81
CA GLU A 206 -0.31 -8.21 34.43
C GLU A 206 1.03 -7.66 33.95
N VAL A 207 2.09 -7.96 34.69
CA VAL A 207 3.45 -7.54 34.35
C VAL A 207 4.26 -8.68 33.72
N TRP A 208 3.95 -9.93 34.03
CA TRP A 208 4.72 -11.08 33.52
C TRP A 208 3.87 -12.32 33.38
N ASN A 209 3.93 -12.96 32.22
CA ASN A 209 3.34 -14.27 31.97
C ASN A 209 4.44 -15.33 31.84
N ASN A 210 4.35 -16.42 32.61
CA ASN A 210 5.25 -17.56 32.58
C ASN A 210 4.50 -18.78 32.05
N VAL A 211 4.81 -19.21 30.84
CA VAL A 211 4.12 -20.31 30.14
C VAL A 211 4.93 -21.60 30.27
N PHE A 212 4.26 -22.66 30.69
CA PHE A 212 4.83 -23.99 30.83
C PHE A 212 4.44 -24.82 29.60
N MET A 213 5.27 -24.73 28.57
CA MET A 213 5.06 -25.40 27.29
C MET A 213 5.13 -26.92 27.46
N GLN A 214 3.99 -27.58 27.34
CA GLN A 214 3.85 -29.03 27.50
C GLN A 214 3.32 -29.71 26.26
N PHE A 215 2.56 -28.99 25.44
CA PHE A 215 1.83 -29.54 24.32
C PHE A 215 2.15 -28.83 23.02
N ASN A 216 1.94 -29.53 21.91
CA ASN A 216 1.82 -29.02 20.55
C ASN A 216 0.40 -29.32 20.05
N ARG A 217 -0.35 -28.30 19.66
CA ARG A 217 -1.67 -28.43 19.07
C ARG A 217 -1.55 -28.54 17.56
N ASP A 218 -2.14 -29.56 16.96
CA ASP A 218 -2.13 -29.79 15.52
C ASP A 218 -3.32 -29.09 14.82
N GLU A 219 -3.43 -29.24 13.48
CA GLU A 219 -4.50 -28.67 12.66
C GLU A 219 -5.89 -29.27 12.98
N ALA A 220 -5.95 -30.49 13.52
CA ALA A 220 -7.18 -31.13 13.97
C ALA A 220 -7.63 -30.65 15.36
N GLY A 221 -6.78 -29.88 16.05
CA GLY A 221 -7.00 -29.39 17.42
C GLY A 221 -6.58 -30.37 18.50
N GLU A 222 -5.92 -31.46 18.13
CA GLU A 222 -5.43 -32.49 19.07
C GLU A 222 -4.14 -32.02 19.76
N MET A 223 -4.02 -32.38 21.05
CA MET A 223 -2.90 -32.00 21.91
C MET A 223 -1.88 -33.12 21.99
N HIS A 224 -0.69 -32.90 21.44
CA HIS A 224 0.43 -33.83 21.50
C HIS A 224 1.47 -33.32 22.49
N LEU A 225 2.11 -34.21 23.26
CA LEU A 225 3.19 -33.82 24.16
C LEU A 225 4.39 -33.30 23.36
N LEU A 226 4.98 -32.21 23.82
CA LEU A 226 6.27 -31.76 23.31
C LEU A 226 7.38 -32.75 23.61
N PRO A 227 8.47 -32.80 22.81
CA PRO A 227 9.61 -33.67 23.06
C PRO A 227 10.21 -33.51 24.47
N LYS A 228 10.17 -32.29 24.99
CA LYS A 228 10.57 -31.96 26.37
C LYS A 228 9.70 -30.82 26.90
N PRO A 229 9.29 -30.87 28.19
CA PRO A 229 8.68 -29.72 28.85
C PRO A 229 9.63 -28.53 28.80
N SER A 230 9.11 -27.38 28.43
CA SER A 230 9.87 -26.17 28.15
C SER A 230 9.23 -24.94 28.80
N VAL A 231 9.98 -23.87 28.92
CA VAL A 231 9.50 -22.60 29.50
C VAL A 231 9.61 -21.50 28.48
N ASP A 232 8.51 -20.78 28.32
CA ASP A 232 8.41 -19.52 27.60
C ASP A 232 7.88 -18.45 28.56
N THR A 233 8.50 -17.27 28.59
CA THR A 233 8.00 -16.18 29.42
C THR A 233 7.92 -14.89 28.64
N GLY A 234 6.96 -14.02 29.00
CA GLY A 234 6.79 -12.70 28.42
C GLY A 234 6.46 -11.64 29.46
N MET A 235 7.40 -10.71 29.67
CA MET A 235 7.21 -9.51 30.47
C MET A 235 7.15 -8.29 29.54
N GLY A 236 6.07 -7.51 29.60
CA GLY A 236 5.98 -6.25 28.86
C GLY A 236 6.96 -5.23 29.45
N LEU A 237 7.96 -4.82 28.66
CA LEU A 237 8.96 -3.84 29.13
C LEU A 237 8.30 -2.52 29.54
N GLU A 238 7.35 -2.04 28.77
CA GLU A 238 6.63 -0.79 29.04
C GLU A 238 5.79 -0.90 30.33
N ARG A 239 5.19 -2.06 30.59
CA ARG A 239 4.39 -2.30 31.81
C ARG A 239 5.28 -2.32 33.04
N ILE A 240 6.36 -3.10 33.05
CA ILE A 240 7.27 -3.14 34.19
C ILE A 240 8.00 -1.81 34.40
N ALA A 241 8.27 -1.07 33.32
CA ALA A 241 8.85 0.28 33.43
C ALA A 241 7.89 1.24 34.11
N ALA A 242 6.60 1.20 33.82
CA ALA A 242 5.61 2.03 34.52
C ALA A 242 5.59 1.75 36.02
N VAL A 243 5.61 0.48 36.42
CA VAL A 243 5.68 0.07 37.84
C VAL A 243 6.96 0.59 38.49
N LEU A 244 8.12 0.43 37.87
CA LEU A 244 9.43 0.83 38.42
C LEU A 244 9.68 2.34 38.41
N GLN A 245 8.97 3.07 37.56
CA GLN A 245 8.99 4.54 37.52
C GLN A 245 7.87 5.16 38.35
N HIS A 246 7.09 4.34 39.09
CA HIS A 246 6.00 4.74 39.96
C HIS A 246 4.89 5.54 39.28
N VAL A 247 4.60 5.15 38.02
CA VAL A 247 3.47 5.66 37.25
C VAL A 247 2.53 4.50 36.89
N HIS A 248 1.27 4.78 36.61
CA HIS A 248 0.33 3.71 36.28
C HIS A 248 0.08 3.55 34.76
N SER A 249 0.36 4.59 33.99
CA SER A 249 0.24 4.53 32.53
C SER A 249 1.58 4.32 31.85
N ASN A 250 1.64 3.40 30.90
CA ASN A 250 2.82 3.20 30.07
C ASN A 250 3.23 4.48 29.30
N TYR A 251 2.27 5.38 29.05
CA TYR A 251 2.55 6.65 28.38
C TYR A 251 3.25 7.68 29.26
N GLU A 252 3.41 7.40 30.54
CA GLU A 252 4.10 8.26 31.52
C GLU A 252 5.55 7.83 31.80
N ILE A 253 6.04 6.76 31.18
CA ILE A 253 7.44 6.34 31.29
C ILE A 253 8.36 7.25 30.47
N ASP A 254 9.64 7.29 30.83
CA ASP A 254 10.66 8.15 30.20
C ASP A 254 10.66 8.07 28.68
N LEU A 255 10.64 6.88 28.10
CA LEU A 255 10.58 6.66 26.63
C LEU A 255 9.39 7.38 26.00
N PHE A 256 8.19 7.23 26.57
CA PHE A 256 6.99 7.83 25.99
C PHE A 256 6.89 9.33 26.27
N ILE A 257 7.39 9.83 27.39
CA ILE A 257 7.45 11.28 27.66
C ILE A 257 8.21 12.00 26.54
N HIS A 258 9.37 11.49 26.14
CA HIS A 258 10.17 12.09 25.07
C HIS A 258 9.46 11.99 23.70
N LEU A 259 8.85 10.85 23.40
CA LEU A 259 8.09 10.69 22.15
C LEU A 259 6.83 11.56 22.09
N LEU A 260 6.13 11.74 23.21
CA LEU A 260 4.96 12.62 23.29
C LEU A 260 5.36 14.09 23.12
N GLN A 261 6.48 14.51 23.70
CA GLN A 261 7.03 15.86 23.50
C GLN A 261 7.38 16.10 22.03
N ALA A 262 8.06 15.14 21.39
CA ALA A 262 8.40 15.21 19.97
C ALA A 262 7.14 15.22 19.08
N ALA A 263 6.13 14.41 19.41
CA ALA A 263 4.86 14.36 18.71
C ALA A 263 4.12 15.69 18.81
N LYS A 264 4.03 16.27 20.02
CA LYS A 264 3.43 17.58 20.23
C LYS A 264 4.12 18.66 19.41
N GLN A 265 5.45 18.71 19.46
CA GLN A 265 6.23 19.69 18.70
C GLN A 265 6.01 19.55 17.18
N ALA A 266 6.06 18.33 16.66
CA ALA A 266 5.88 18.08 15.24
C ALA A 266 4.46 18.45 14.74
N VAL A 267 3.44 18.22 15.57
CA VAL A 267 2.05 18.58 15.28
C VAL A 267 1.84 20.10 15.37
N ASP A 268 2.43 20.77 16.35
CA ASP A 268 2.38 22.23 16.50
C ASP A 268 3.09 22.91 15.30
N ASP A 269 4.25 22.44 14.90
CA ASP A 269 5.01 22.94 13.74
C ASP A 269 4.25 22.70 12.41
N ALA A 270 3.35 21.72 12.39
CA ALA A 270 2.50 21.43 11.23
C ALA A 270 1.18 22.23 11.20
N GLY A 271 0.98 23.17 12.12
CA GLY A 271 -0.13 24.12 12.08
C GLY A 271 -1.14 24.01 13.22
N ALA A 272 -1.01 23.05 14.14
CA ALA A 272 -1.80 23.03 15.36
C ALA A 272 -1.41 24.22 16.28
N LYS A 273 -2.39 24.75 16.99
CA LYS A 273 -2.15 25.82 17.96
C LYS A 273 -2.49 25.31 19.37
N ASN A 274 -1.49 25.23 20.24
CA ASN A 274 -1.66 24.84 21.65
C ASN A 274 -2.30 23.46 21.81
N CYS A 275 -1.69 22.44 21.21
CA CYS A 275 -2.12 21.07 21.38
C CYS A 275 -2.05 20.65 22.86
N ASP A 276 -3.12 20.07 23.37
CA ASP A 276 -3.18 19.51 24.73
C ASP A 276 -2.16 18.36 24.87
N PRO A 277 -1.16 18.47 25.77
CA PRO A 277 -0.14 17.45 25.95
C PRO A 277 -0.69 16.09 26.41
N ASP A 278 -1.86 16.08 27.07
CA ASP A 278 -2.49 14.86 27.58
C ASP A 278 -3.48 14.22 26.59
N SER A 279 -3.56 14.79 25.38
CA SER A 279 -4.50 14.32 24.36
C SER A 279 -4.24 12.85 24.00
N PRO A 280 -5.27 11.99 24.00
CA PRO A 280 -5.18 10.62 23.50
C PRO A 280 -4.60 10.52 22.07
N SER A 281 -4.82 11.55 21.26
CA SER A 281 -4.29 11.61 19.89
C SER A 281 -2.75 11.67 19.87
N LEU A 282 -2.12 12.35 20.80
CA LEU A 282 -0.64 12.34 20.92
C LEU A 282 -0.12 10.95 21.32
N LYS A 283 -0.82 10.26 22.21
CA LYS A 283 -0.48 8.89 22.63
C LYS A 283 -0.53 7.93 21.43
N VAL A 284 -1.56 8.03 20.58
CA VAL A 284 -1.66 7.27 19.33
C VAL A 284 -0.48 7.55 18.40
N ILE A 285 -0.11 8.82 18.22
CA ILE A 285 1.00 9.22 17.35
C ILE A 285 2.32 8.66 17.89
N ALA A 286 2.58 8.78 19.20
CA ALA A 286 3.80 8.30 19.84
C ALA A 286 3.93 6.76 19.82
N ASP A 287 2.83 6.03 19.97
CA ASP A 287 2.80 4.58 19.79
C ASP A 287 3.07 4.17 18.34
N HIS A 288 2.36 4.77 17.41
CA HIS A 288 2.35 4.35 16.02
C HIS A 288 3.67 4.63 15.29
N ILE A 289 4.45 5.65 15.71
CA ILE A 289 5.77 5.87 15.11
C ILE A 289 6.72 4.71 15.40
N ARG A 290 6.61 4.05 16.56
CA ARG A 290 7.39 2.87 16.91
C ARG A 290 7.05 1.72 15.97
N ALA A 291 5.76 1.37 15.87
CA ALA A 291 5.29 0.28 15.01
C ALA A 291 5.66 0.51 13.53
N CYS A 292 5.34 1.69 12.99
CA CYS A 292 5.61 2.01 11.59
C CYS A 292 7.11 1.96 11.26
N SER A 293 7.95 2.51 12.16
CA SER A 293 9.39 2.57 11.91
C SER A 293 10.02 1.17 11.87
N PHE A 294 9.73 0.29 12.83
CA PHE A 294 10.30 -1.05 12.82
C PHE A 294 9.76 -1.95 11.70
N VAL A 295 8.51 -1.78 11.31
CA VAL A 295 7.95 -2.49 10.15
C VAL A 295 8.63 -2.05 8.84
N VAL A 296 8.97 -0.76 8.70
CA VAL A 296 9.73 -0.26 7.53
C VAL A 296 11.19 -0.70 7.58
N VAL A 297 11.82 -0.73 8.76
CA VAL A 297 13.18 -1.28 8.94
C VAL A 297 13.26 -2.69 8.36
N ASP A 298 12.26 -3.53 8.63
CA ASP A 298 12.19 -4.91 8.16
C ASP A 298 11.71 -5.04 6.69
N GLY A 299 11.67 -3.93 5.95
CA GLY A 299 11.49 -3.93 4.49
C GLY A 299 10.05 -3.84 4.01
N VAL A 300 9.06 -3.68 4.90
CA VAL A 300 7.66 -3.47 4.49
C VAL A 300 7.46 -2.01 4.08
N ILE A 301 6.72 -1.82 2.99
CA ILE A 301 6.26 -0.50 2.56
C ILE A 301 4.74 -0.43 2.59
N PRO A 302 4.13 0.77 2.78
CA PRO A 302 2.68 0.92 2.78
C PRO A 302 2.05 0.40 1.48
N GLY A 303 1.04 -0.46 1.60
CA GLY A 303 0.41 -1.14 0.47
C GLY A 303 -1.10 -1.34 0.67
N ASN A 304 -1.75 -2.03 -0.29
CA ASN A 304 -3.20 -2.31 -0.26
C ASN A 304 -3.54 -3.71 0.26
N ALA A 305 -2.54 -4.54 0.57
CA ALA A 305 -2.75 -5.92 1.02
C ALA A 305 -1.69 -6.34 2.03
N GLY A 306 -1.99 -7.37 2.81
CA GLY A 306 -1.07 -8.01 3.74
C GLY A 306 -0.42 -7.04 4.74
N ARG A 307 0.86 -7.24 5.02
CA ARG A 307 1.64 -6.42 5.97
C ARG A 307 1.70 -4.95 5.58
N GLY A 308 1.77 -4.65 4.27
CA GLY A 308 1.77 -3.27 3.77
C GLY A 308 0.46 -2.53 4.03
N TYR A 309 -0.67 -3.23 4.01
CA TYR A 309 -1.98 -2.67 4.38
C TYR A 309 -2.03 -2.32 5.87
N VAL A 310 -1.54 -3.20 6.73
CA VAL A 310 -1.49 -2.94 8.18
C VAL A 310 -0.60 -1.74 8.47
N LEU A 311 0.59 -1.67 7.88
CA LEU A 311 1.48 -0.51 8.00
C LEU A 311 0.79 0.78 7.55
N ARG A 312 0.13 0.78 6.40
CA ARG A 312 -0.64 1.93 5.89
C ARG A 312 -1.73 2.34 6.86
N ARG A 313 -2.48 1.38 7.41
CA ARG A 313 -3.55 1.62 8.38
C ARG A 313 -3.03 2.33 9.63
N ILE A 314 -1.94 1.83 10.21
CA ILE A 314 -1.32 2.41 11.41
C ILE A 314 -0.82 3.82 11.11
N ALA A 315 -0.07 4.02 10.01
CA ALA A 315 0.45 5.33 9.63
C ALA A 315 -0.68 6.35 9.40
N ARG A 316 -1.71 5.99 8.63
CA ARG A 316 -2.86 6.89 8.36
C ARG A 316 -3.67 7.19 9.61
N ARG A 317 -3.76 6.25 10.55
CA ARG A 317 -4.40 6.50 11.84
C ARG A 317 -3.64 7.59 12.62
N ALA A 318 -2.31 7.50 12.70
CA ALA A 318 -1.49 8.54 13.32
C ALA A 318 -1.64 9.90 12.62
N ILE A 319 -1.58 9.93 11.29
CA ILE A 319 -1.72 11.15 10.49
C ILE A 319 -3.10 11.79 10.71
N ARG A 320 -4.16 11.00 10.74
CA ARG A 320 -5.52 11.49 11.03
C ARG A 320 -5.62 12.08 12.44
N HIS A 321 -5.00 11.47 13.45
CA HIS A 321 -4.95 12.02 14.79
C HIS A 321 -4.23 13.37 14.84
N GLY A 322 -3.12 13.53 14.10
CA GLY A 322 -2.47 14.84 13.96
C GLY A 322 -3.35 15.85 13.23
N TYR A 323 -4.06 15.45 12.17
CA TYR A 323 -5.01 16.30 11.48
C TYR A 323 -6.16 16.75 12.41
N LYS A 324 -6.67 15.86 13.27
CA LYS A 324 -7.67 16.16 14.31
C LYS A 324 -7.16 17.20 15.32
N LEU A 325 -5.88 17.15 15.67
CA LEU A 325 -5.22 18.13 16.55
C LEU A 325 -4.96 19.47 15.86
N GLY A 326 -5.10 19.56 14.55
CA GLY A 326 -4.94 20.79 13.79
C GLY A 326 -3.75 20.81 12.83
N ALA A 327 -2.97 19.75 12.70
CA ALA A 327 -1.91 19.65 11.70
C ALA A 327 -2.51 19.74 10.29
N ARG A 328 -1.86 20.52 9.41
CA ARG A 328 -2.27 20.71 8.02
C ARG A 328 -1.13 20.47 7.04
N GLN A 329 0.02 20.02 7.54
CA GLN A 329 1.20 19.66 6.79
C GLN A 329 1.76 18.34 7.31
N PRO A 330 2.55 17.59 6.52
CA PRO A 330 3.23 16.37 6.95
C PRO A 330 4.11 16.60 8.19
N PHE A 331 3.94 15.75 9.19
CA PHE A 331 4.60 15.86 10.51
C PHE A 331 5.12 14.51 11.02
N PHE A 332 4.43 13.39 10.71
CA PHE A 332 4.64 12.10 11.35
C PHE A 332 6.05 11.55 11.12
N HIS A 333 6.57 11.64 9.89
CA HIS A 333 7.94 11.23 9.56
C HIS A 333 9.02 11.99 10.37
N LYS A 334 8.71 13.20 10.86
CA LYS A 334 9.64 14.03 11.65
C LYS A 334 9.88 13.47 13.05
N LEU A 335 9.09 12.49 13.51
CA LEU A 335 9.28 11.83 14.79
C LEU A 335 10.37 10.74 14.76
N VAL A 336 10.77 10.27 13.60
CA VAL A 336 11.76 9.19 13.45
C VAL A 336 13.09 9.52 14.16
N PRO A 337 13.68 10.73 14.05
CA PRO A 337 14.89 11.07 14.78
C PRO A 337 14.75 10.96 16.30
N ALA A 338 13.61 11.37 16.88
CA ALA A 338 13.34 11.22 18.31
C ALA A 338 13.26 9.75 18.71
N LEU A 339 12.62 8.91 17.91
CA LEU A 339 12.57 7.48 18.14
C LEU A 339 13.97 6.84 18.06
N VAL A 340 14.80 7.25 17.11
CA VAL A 340 16.20 6.77 16.98
C VAL A 340 17.02 7.17 18.21
N ALA A 341 16.80 8.35 18.77
CA ALA A 341 17.47 8.78 20.01
C ALA A 341 17.10 7.89 21.20
N GLU A 342 15.86 7.44 21.31
CA GLU A 342 15.37 6.60 22.41
C GLU A 342 15.71 5.11 22.24
N MET A 343 15.61 4.59 21.03
CA MET A 343 15.67 3.13 20.78
C MET A 343 16.85 2.70 19.90
N GLY A 344 17.57 3.63 19.27
CA GLY A 344 18.62 3.31 18.31
C GLY A 344 19.88 2.68 18.92
N ASP A 345 20.10 2.77 20.22
CA ASP A 345 21.20 2.08 20.91
C ASP A 345 20.87 0.59 21.15
N ALA A 346 19.61 0.29 21.49
CA ALA A 346 19.15 -1.08 21.63
C ALA A 346 18.94 -1.79 20.28
N TYR A 347 18.60 -1.01 19.26
CA TYR A 347 18.27 -1.50 17.91
C TYR A 347 19.05 -0.70 16.83
N PRO A 348 20.34 -1.01 16.60
CA PRO A 348 21.19 -0.27 15.66
C PRO A 348 20.67 -0.22 14.22
N GLU A 349 19.89 -1.24 13.81
CA GLU A 349 19.22 -1.30 12.51
C GLU A 349 18.25 -0.13 12.29
N LEU A 350 17.60 0.36 13.34
CA LEU A 350 16.73 1.53 13.27
C LEU A 350 17.53 2.79 12.93
N ARG A 351 18.71 2.97 13.54
CA ARG A 351 19.59 4.10 13.26
C ARG A 351 20.12 4.04 11.81
N GLN A 352 20.52 2.87 11.36
CA GLN A 352 21.01 2.66 10.00
C GLN A 352 19.94 2.94 8.93
N ALA A 353 18.69 2.61 9.22
CA ALA A 353 17.58 2.78 8.31
C ALA A 353 16.84 4.13 8.47
N GLN A 354 17.28 5.04 9.34
CA GLN A 354 16.57 6.28 9.68
C GLN A 354 16.08 7.05 8.45
N THR A 355 16.96 7.32 7.49
CA THR A 355 16.62 8.07 6.27
C THR A 355 15.54 7.36 5.46
N LYS A 356 15.71 6.05 5.25
CA LYS A 356 14.73 5.21 4.54
C LYS A 356 13.35 5.24 5.21
N VAL A 357 13.32 5.12 6.56
CA VAL A 357 12.07 5.17 7.32
C VAL A 357 11.38 6.53 7.16
N MET A 358 12.14 7.62 7.30
CA MET A 358 11.62 8.98 7.09
C MET A 358 11.05 9.16 5.71
N ASP A 359 11.73 8.72 4.66
CA ASP A 359 11.30 8.88 3.27
C ASP A 359 10.03 8.09 2.97
N VAL A 360 9.95 6.83 3.42
CA VAL A 360 8.78 5.97 3.24
C VAL A 360 7.55 6.56 3.95
N LEU A 361 7.69 6.97 5.20
CA LEU A 361 6.60 7.56 5.96
C LEU A 361 6.18 8.92 5.41
N LYS A 362 7.13 9.76 4.99
CA LYS A 362 6.86 11.06 4.37
C LYS A 362 6.04 10.91 3.10
N GLN A 363 6.40 10.00 2.21
CA GLN A 363 5.67 9.77 0.96
C GLN A 363 4.23 9.30 1.20
N GLU A 364 4.01 8.38 2.16
CA GLU A 364 2.66 7.92 2.51
C GLU A 364 1.84 9.04 3.15
N GLU A 365 2.48 9.85 3.98
CA GLU A 365 1.87 11.00 4.63
C GLU A 365 1.46 12.08 3.63
N GLU A 366 2.35 12.49 2.70
CA GLU A 366 2.07 13.46 1.64
C GLU A 366 0.91 13.02 0.76
N ARG A 367 0.86 11.73 0.38
CA ARG A 367 -0.25 11.16 -0.39
C ARG A 367 -1.57 11.24 0.38
N PHE A 368 -1.55 10.95 1.67
CA PHE A 368 -2.77 10.98 2.46
C PHE A 368 -3.24 12.41 2.74
N PHE A 369 -2.33 13.36 2.93
CA PHE A 369 -2.67 14.78 3.07
C PHE A 369 -3.36 15.37 1.84
N GLN A 370 -3.13 14.83 0.64
CA GLN A 370 -3.82 15.28 -0.58
C GLN A 370 -5.32 14.94 -0.57
N THR A 371 -5.72 13.91 0.16
CA THR A 371 -7.10 13.38 0.14
C THR A 371 -7.82 13.47 1.48
N ILE A 372 -7.10 13.62 2.60
CA ILE A 372 -7.69 13.57 3.95
C ILE A 372 -8.75 14.64 4.18
N SER A 373 -8.53 15.86 3.70
CA SER A 373 -9.46 16.98 3.89
C SER A 373 -10.82 16.67 3.25
N ASN A 374 -10.81 16.27 1.97
CA ASN A 374 -12.04 15.94 1.24
C ASN A 374 -12.71 14.68 1.80
N GLY A 375 -11.91 13.68 2.18
CA GLY A 375 -12.43 12.45 2.79
C GLY A 375 -13.10 12.71 4.13
N MET A 376 -12.51 13.54 4.98
CA MET A 376 -13.11 13.96 6.26
C MET A 376 -14.37 14.78 6.05
N GLU A 377 -14.42 15.69 5.10
CA GLU A 377 -15.62 16.48 4.77
C GLU A 377 -16.79 15.59 4.35
N ILE A 378 -16.53 14.58 3.49
CA ILE A 378 -17.54 13.61 3.06
C ILE A 378 -18.04 12.79 4.25
N LEU A 379 -17.11 12.28 5.08
CA LEU A 379 -17.47 11.47 6.25
C LEU A 379 -18.28 12.28 7.26
N GLU A 380 -17.86 13.49 7.56
CA GLU A 380 -18.56 14.38 8.47
C GLU A 380 -19.93 14.78 7.94
N GLY A 381 -20.04 15.06 6.64
CA GLY A 381 -21.30 15.35 5.97
C GLY A 381 -22.28 14.17 6.01
N ALA A 382 -21.77 12.93 5.92
CA ALA A 382 -22.60 11.73 6.08
C ALA A 382 -23.06 11.53 7.54
N LEU A 383 -22.17 11.76 8.51
CA LEU A 383 -22.45 11.62 9.95
C LEU A 383 -23.38 12.72 10.48
N ALA A 384 -23.32 13.94 9.92
CA ALA A 384 -24.17 15.07 10.33
C ALA A 384 -25.68 14.82 10.06
N LYS A 385 -26.02 13.84 9.22
CA LYS A 385 -27.40 13.47 8.92
C LYS A 385 -28.08 12.66 10.04
N GLY A 386 -27.38 12.38 11.14
CA GLY A 386 -27.92 11.69 12.30
C GLY A 386 -28.18 10.20 12.11
N ALA A 387 -27.61 9.59 11.08
CA ALA A 387 -27.67 8.14 10.87
C ALA A 387 -26.91 7.41 11.97
N LYS A 388 -27.47 6.29 12.46
CA LYS A 388 -26.79 5.40 13.42
C LYS A 388 -25.81 4.44 12.74
N VAL A 389 -25.90 4.30 11.44
CA VAL A 389 -25.08 3.42 10.61
C VAL A 389 -24.62 4.21 9.38
N LEU A 390 -23.30 4.22 9.12
CA LEU A 390 -22.75 4.72 7.86
C LEU A 390 -22.92 3.65 6.79
N ASP A 391 -23.48 4.01 5.65
CA ASP A 391 -23.73 3.07 4.55
C ASP A 391 -22.42 2.53 3.92
N GLY A 392 -22.49 1.29 3.40
CA GLY A 392 -21.34 0.59 2.85
C GLY A 392 -20.76 1.25 1.58
N ASP A 393 -21.59 1.88 0.76
CA ASP A 393 -21.14 2.58 -0.47
C ASP A 393 -20.33 3.83 -0.12
N THR A 394 -20.74 4.59 0.88
CA THR A 394 -19.96 5.73 1.40
C THR A 394 -18.64 5.26 2.01
N ALA A 395 -18.64 4.19 2.80
CA ALA A 395 -17.43 3.59 3.35
C ALA A 395 -16.48 3.09 2.24
N PHE A 396 -17.02 2.45 1.20
CA PHE A 396 -16.25 2.00 0.03
C PHE A 396 -15.66 3.18 -0.75
N ARG A 397 -16.44 4.24 -1.00
CA ARG A 397 -15.95 5.44 -1.68
C ARG A 397 -14.80 6.11 -0.91
N LEU A 398 -14.91 6.19 0.42
CA LEU A 398 -13.85 6.69 1.29
C LEU A 398 -12.59 5.83 1.17
N HIS A 399 -12.74 4.51 1.11
CA HIS A 399 -11.64 3.58 0.95
C HIS A 399 -10.97 3.67 -0.43
N ASP A 400 -11.75 3.56 -1.49
CA ASP A 400 -11.28 3.44 -2.87
C ASP A 400 -10.74 4.76 -3.43
N THR A 401 -11.47 5.85 -3.23
CA THR A 401 -11.18 7.16 -3.84
C THR A 401 -10.28 8.04 -2.96
N PHE A 402 -10.52 8.05 -1.65
CA PHE A 402 -9.83 8.95 -0.72
C PHE A 402 -8.76 8.25 0.12
N GLY A 403 -8.64 6.93 -0.03
CA GLY A 403 -7.64 6.14 0.65
C GLY A 403 -7.83 6.06 2.16
N PHE A 404 -9.08 6.17 2.65
CA PHE A 404 -9.42 5.89 4.04
C PHE A 404 -9.56 4.39 4.23
N PRO A 405 -8.67 3.70 4.94
CA PRO A 405 -8.93 2.33 5.34
C PRO A 405 -10.28 2.23 6.05
N VAL A 406 -11.04 1.15 5.81
CA VAL A 406 -12.36 1.00 6.41
C VAL A 406 -12.32 1.05 7.94
N ASP A 407 -11.26 0.52 8.54
CA ASP A 407 -11.03 0.58 9.99
C ASP A 407 -10.89 2.03 10.48
N LEU A 408 -10.21 2.89 9.70
CA LEU A 408 -10.09 4.32 10.01
C LEU A 408 -11.44 5.03 9.96
N THR A 409 -12.26 4.69 8.96
CA THR A 409 -13.65 5.16 8.87
C THR A 409 -14.47 4.68 10.07
N ALA A 410 -14.30 3.41 10.47
CA ALA A 410 -14.97 2.84 11.64
C ALA A 410 -14.53 3.53 12.95
N ASP A 411 -13.25 3.89 13.10
CA ASP A 411 -12.76 4.64 14.27
C ASP A 411 -13.45 6.00 14.39
N VAL A 412 -13.55 6.74 13.28
CA VAL A 412 -14.24 8.04 13.27
C VAL A 412 -15.74 7.89 13.59
N CYS A 413 -16.37 6.85 13.07
CA CYS A 413 -17.77 6.54 13.34
C CYS A 413 -17.98 6.18 14.82
N ARG A 414 -17.08 5.35 15.39
CA ARG A 414 -17.13 4.94 16.81
C ARG A 414 -17.01 6.12 17.76
N GLU A 415 -16.14 7.10 17.48
CA GLU A 415 -16.02 8.34 18.25
C GLU A 415 -17.36 9.12 18.34
N ARG A 416 -18.29 8.84 17.42
CA ARG A 416 -19.62 9.48 17.35
C ARG A 416 -20.76 8.49 17.63
N SER A 417 -20.47 7.30 18.14
CA SER A 417 -21.46 6.25 18.42
C SER A 417 -22.24 5.82 17.17
N VAL A 418 -21.59 5.80 16.00
CA VAL A 418 -22.12 5.34 14.72
C VAL A 418 -21.41 4.04 14.34
N SER A 419 -22.14 3.06 13.81
CA SER A 419 -21.55 1.84 13.23
C SER A 419 -21.36 1.99 11.72
N VAL A 420 -20.56 1.11 11.13
CA VAL A 420 -20.35 1.03 9.66
C VAL A 420 -21.04 -0.22 9.12
N ASP A 421 -21.74 -0.10 8.01
CA ASP A 421 -22.28 -1.23 7.26
C ASP A 421 -21.16 -2.02 6.57
N SER A 422 -20.54 -2.92 7.34
CA SER A 422 -19.45 -3.77 6.85
C SER A 422 -19.88 -4.71 5.72
N ASN A 423 -21.15 -5.18 5.74
CA ASN A 423 -21.65 -6.07 4.69
C ASN A 423 -21.82 -5.32 3.36
N GLY A 424 -22.41 -4.13 3.38
CA GLY A 424 -22.49 -3.26 2.19
C GLY A 424 -21.12 -2.89 1.65
N PHE A 425 -20.14 -2.62 2.53
CA PHE A 425 -18.76 -2.37 2.14
C PHE A 425 -18.13 -3.58 1.41
N GLU A 426 -18.26 -4.80 1.94
CA GLU A 426 -17.74 -6.01 1.31
C GLU A 426 -18.38 -6.31 -0.04
N ILE A 427 -19.70 -6.08 -0.18
CA ILE A 427 -20.41 -6.20 -1.47
C ILE A 427 -19.82 -5.24 -2.50
N ALA A 428 -19.58 -3.97 -2.13
CA ALA A 428 -18.98 -2.98 -3.02
C ALA A 428 -17.53 -3.35 -3.40
N MET A 429 -16.73 -3.84 -2.46
CA MET A 429 -15.38 -4.35 -2.68
C MET A 429 -15.37 -5.56 -3.62
N GLN A 430 -16.32 -6.49 -3.44
CA GLN A 430 -16.42 -7.68 -4.30
C GLN A 430 -16.78 -7.29 -5.73
N LYS A 431 -17.72 -6.36 -5.90
CA LYS A 431 -18.10 -5.83 -7.22
C LYS A 431 -16.90 -5.19 -7.94
N GLN A 432 -16.07 -4.44 -7.24
CA GLN A 432 -14.83 -3.88 -7.81
C GLN A 432 -13.85 -4.98 -8.22
N ARG A 433 -13.64 -6.01 -7.36
CA ARG A 433 -12.78 -7.16 -7.69
C ARG A 433 -13.29 -7.91 -8.92
N ASP A 434 -14.60 -8.08 -9.05
CA ASP A 434 -15.21 -8.78 -10.18
C ASP A 434 -15.11 -7.95 -11.47
N GLN A 435 -15.26 -6.63 -11.40
CA GLN A 435 -15.00 -5.72 -12.51
C GLN A 435 -13.53 -5.74 -12.95
N ALA A 436 -12.59 -5.74 -11.99
CA ALA A 436 -11.17 -5.87 -12.30
C ALA A 436 -10.82 -7.23 -12.91
N ARG A 437 -11.44 -8.32 -12.44
CA ARG A 437 -11.31 -9.67 -13.04
C ARG A 437 -11.93 -9.76 -14.43
N ALA A 438 -13.08 -9.13 -14.67
CA ALA A 438 -13.73 -9.10 -15.97
C ALA A 438 -12.95 -8.29 -17.02
N ALA A 439 -12.19 -7.28 -16.58
CA ALA A 439 -11.28 -6.51 -17.44
C ALA A 439 -9.99 -7.27 -17.77
N GLY A 440 -9.60 -8.26 -16.96
CA GLY A 440 -8.54 -9.21 -17.27
C GLY A 440 -9.12 -10.38 -18.05
N LYS A 441 -8.71 -10.55 -19.30
CA LYS A 441 -9.06 -11.71 -20.15
C LYS A 441 -8.40 -13.00 -19.61
N PHE A 442 -8.77 -13.45 -18.40
CA PHE A 442 -8.39 -14.76 -17.88
C PHE A 442 -9.65 -15.61 -17.74
N LYS A 443 -10.00 -16.34 -18.79
CA LYS A 443 -10.80 -17.55 -18.65
C LYS A 443 -9.83 -18.69 -18.30
N MET A 444 -9.56 -18.89 -17.02
CA MET A 444 -9.09 -20.19 -16.57
C MET A 444 -10.20 -21.20 -16.85
N ALA A 445 -9.85 -22.33 -17.46
CA ALA A 445 -10.69 -23.52 -17.50
C ALA A 445 -10.80 -24.09 -16.06
N GLN A 446 -11.56 -23.44 -15.20
CA GLN A 446 -11.91 -23.96 -13.88
C GLN A 446 -12.92 -25.08 -14.07
N GLY A 447 -12.54 -26.29 -13.68
CA GLY A 447 -13.45 -27.41 -13.56
C GLY A 447 -13.22 -28.61 -14.48
N LEU A 448 -12.07 -28.70 -15.18
CA LEU A 448 -11.73 -29.92 -15.91
C LEU A 448 -11.20 -30.94 -14.90
N GLU A 449 -11.95 -32.06 -14.71
CA GLU A 449 -11.50 -33.19 -13.92
C GLU A 449 -10.75 -34.18 -14.79
N TYR A 450 -9.50 -34.48 -14.45
CA TYR A 450 -8.67 -35.45 -15.14
C TYR A 450 -8.16 -36.49 -14.14
N HIS A 451 -8.35 -37.77 -14.46
CA HIS A 451 -7.99 -38.93 -13.62
C HIS A 451 -6.95 -39.85 -14.29
N GLY A 452 -6.30 -39.40 -15.35
CA GLY A 452 -5.28 -40.14 -16.08
C GLY A 452 -3.86 -39.94 -15.56
N GLU A 453 -2.89 -40.37 -16.35
CA GLU A 453 -1.46 -40.21 -16.06
C GLU A 453 -1.00 -38.76 -16.21
N ALA A 454 0.03 -38.36 -15.42
CA ALA A 454 0.67 -37.04 -15.55
C ALA A 454 1.33 -36.88 -16.94
N THR A 455 1.36 -35.64 -17.43
CA THR A 455 2.02 -35.28 -18.69
C THR A 455 3.54 -35.16 -18.48
N GLN A 456 4.33 -35.88 -19.28
CA GLN A 456 5.79 -35.75 -19.29
C GLN A 456 6.18 -34.49 -20.10
N PHE A 457 6.87 -33.54 -19.46
CA PHE A 457 7.30 -32.32 -20.08
C PHE A 457 8.71 -32.43 -20.67
N HIS A 458 8.86 -32.20 -21.98
CA HIS A 458 10.13 -32.23 -22.71
C HIS A 458 10.59 -30.86 -23.23
N GLY A 459 9.86 -29.80 -22.92
CA GLY A 459 10.04 -28.49 -23.54
C GLY A 459 11.27 -27.68 -23.06
N TYR A 460 12.08 -28.24 -22.14
CA TYR A 460 13.39 -27.64 -21.83
C TYR A 460 14.43 -27.98 -22.90
N ASP A 461 14.33 -29.17 -23.52
CA ASP A 461 15.34 -29.70 -24.41
C ASP A 461 14.90 -29.79 -25.88
N SER A 462 13.60 -29.83 -26.12
CA SER A 462 13.03 -30.03 -27.46
C SER A 462 11.80 -29.18 -27.70
N LEU A 463 11.62 -28.69 -28.92
CA LEU A 463 10.40 -28.06 -29.43
C LEU A 463 9.44 -29.04 -30.11
N GLN A 464 9.83 -30.32 -30.22
CA GLN A 464 9.09 -31.34 -30.93
C GLN A 464 9.11 -32.68 -30.17
N VAL A 465 7.97 -33.35 -30.17
CA VAL A 465 7.85 -34.72 -29.67
C VAL A 465 7.10 -35.53 -30.70
N GLN A 466 7.63 -36.71 -31.05
CA GLN A 466 6.97 -37.67 -31.89
C GLN A 466 6.11 -38.65 -31.05
N ASP A 467 5.05 -39.19 -31.63
CA ASP A 467 4.23 -40.26 -31.05
C ASP A 467 3.68 -39.91 -29.63
N ALA A 468 3.29 -38.67 -29.41
CA ALA A 468 2.57 -38.30 -28.19
C ALA A 468 1.13 -38.84 -28.28
N ARG A 469 0.63 -39.45 -27.22
CA ARG A 469 -0.71 -40.03 -27.19
C ARG A 469 -1.71 -39.07 -26.61
N VAL A 470 -2.84 -38.90 -27.27
CA VAL A 470 -3.99 -38.17 -26.74
C VAL A 470 -4.61 -38.98 -25.61
N THR A 471 -4.56 -38.49 -24.38
CA THR A 471 -5.08 -39.17 -23.19
C THR A 471 -6.47 -38.68 -22.78
N ALA A 472 -6.85 -37.45 -23.14
CA ALA A 472 -8.20 -36.93 -22.96
C ALA A 472 -8.48 -35.79 -23.93
N LEU A 473 -9.75 -35.57 -24.22
CA LEU A 473 -10.30 -34.46 -24.99
C LEU A 473 -11.45 -33.83 -24.24
N TYR A 474 -11.47 -32.49 -24.18
CA TYR A 474 -12.57 -31.74 -23.57
C TYR A 474 -13.13 -30.72 -24.54
N ARG A 475 -14.47 -30.70 -24.70
CA ARG A 475 -15.19 -29.68 -25.47
C ARG A 475 -16.22 -29.02 -24.55
N ASP A 476 -16.19 -27.70 -24.50
CA ASP A 476 -17.07 -26.91 -23.63
C ASP A 476 -17.05 -27.35 -22.15
N GLY A 477 -15.86 -27.76 -21.67
CA GLY A 477 -15.65 -28.19 -20.30
C GLY A 477 -16.06 -29.67 -20.01
N SER A 478 -16.59 -30.38 -21.00
CA SER A 478 -17.03 -31.79 -20.86
C SER A 478 -16.09 -32.73 -21.60
N PRO A 479 -15.79 -33.93 -21.04
CA PRO A 479 -14.96 -34.92 -21.69
C PRO A 479 -15.69 -35.47 -22.94
N VAL A 480 -14.96 -35.67 -24.05
CA VAL A 480 -15.45 -36.24 -25.30
C VAL A 480 -14.45 -37.26 -25.83
N ASP A 481 -14.93 -38.25 -26.62
CA ASP A 481 -14.07 -39.28 -27.22
C ASP A 481 -13.39 -38.82 -28.49
N HIS A 482 -13.97 -37.86 -29.21
CA HIS A 482 -13.45 -37.33 -30.47
C HIS A 482 -13.91 -35.91 -30.75
N ILE A 483 -13.18 -35.19 -31.61
CA ILE A 483 -13.49 -33.85 -32.12
C ILE A 483 -13.38 -33.80 -33.61
N LYS A 484 -14.12 -32.83 -34.27
CA LYS A 484 -14.25 -32.63 -35.70
C LYS A 484 -13.72 -31.26 -36.12
N PRO A 485 -13.47 -31.07 -37.44
CA PRO A 485 -13.01 -29.77 -37.96
C PRO A 485 -13.91 -28.61 -37.56
N GLY A 486 -13.31 -27.50 -37.15
CA GLY A 486 -13.99 -26.30 -36.65
C GLY A 486 -14.39 -26.36 -35.16
N GLU A 487 -14.16 -27.49 -34.50
CA GLU A 487 -14.44 -27.60 -33.07
C GLU A 487 -13.24 -27.14 -32.23
N SER A 488 -13.49 -26.23 -31.27
CA SER A 488 -12.52 -25.86 -30.24
C SER A 488 -12.53 -26.89 -29.14
N ALA A 489 -11.33 -27.25 -28.66
CA ALA A 489 -11.17 -28.26 -27.61
C ALA A 489 -9.91 -28.03 -26.75
N VAL A 490 -9.82 -28.77 -25.65
CA VAL A 490 -8.61 -28.93 -24.88
C VAL A 490 -8.13 -30.38 -25.03
N VAL A 491 -6.90 -30.53 -25.49
CA VAL A 491 -6.25 -31.82 -25.70
C VAL A 491 -5.26 -32.10 -24.59
N VAL A 492 -5.35 -33.24 -23.92
CA VAL A 492 -4.38 -33.73 -22.95
C VAL A 492 -3.51 -34.80 -23.57
N LEU A 493 -2.22 -34.71 -23.38
CA LEU A 493 -1.22 -35.62 -23.94
C LEU A 493 -0.42 -36.29 -22.79
N ASN A 494 0.03 -37.55 -23.06
CA ASN A 494 0.93 -38.23 -22.11
C ASN A 494 2.33 -37.61 -22.06
N GLN A 495 2.76 -36.90 -23.12
CA GLN A 495 4.03 -36.19 -23.19
C GLN A 495 3.90 -34.98 -24.11
N THR A 496 4.64 -33.89 -23.80
CA THR A 496 4.56 -32.66 -24.57
C THR A 496 5.84 -31.83 -24.48
N PRO A 497 6.22 -31.10 -25.55
CA PRO A 497 7.23 -30.05 -25.50
C PRO A 497 6.63 -28.67 -25.16
N PHE A 498 5.29 -28.56 -25.10
CA PHE A 498 4.61 -27.29 -24.85
C PHE A 498 4.74 -26.91 -23.37
N TYR A 499 5.22 -25.69 -23.10
CA TYR A 499 5.22 -25.08 -21.77
C TYR A 499 3.80 -24.66 -21.42
N ALA A 500 3.30 -25.11 -20.29
CA ALA A 500 2.01 -24.63 -19.77
C ALA A 500 2.20 -23.35 -18.95
N GLU A 501 1.31 -22.37 -19.13
CA GLU A 501 1.35 -21.08 -18.41
C GLU A 501 1.65 -21.27 -16.92
N SER A 502 2.73 -20.67 -16.47
CA SER A 502 3.19 -20.74 -15.08
C SER A 502 4.24 -19.65 -14.81
N GLY A 503 4.29 -19.15 -13.55
CA GLY A 503 5.33 -18.19 -13.12
C GLY A 503 5.39 -16.88 -13.91
N GLY A 504 4.28 -16.50 -14.57
CA GLY A 504 4.18 -15.31 -15.40
C GLY A 504 4.61 -15.49 -16.86
N GLN A 505 5.18 -16.65 -17.25
CA GLN A 505 5.37 -16.99 -18.66
C GLN A 505 4.09 -17.56 -19.25
N VAL A 506 3.66 -17.04 -20.41
CA VAL A 506 2.49 -17.54 -21.16
C VAL A 506 2.69 -18.96 -21.66
N GLY A 507 1.60 -19.67 -21.91
CA GLY A 507 1.61 -20.98 -22.52
C GLY A 507 2.08 -20.94 -23.96
N ASP A 508 2.67 -22.05 -24.42
CA ASP A 508 3.12 -22.19 -25.79
C ASP A 508 1.98 -22.37 -26.78
N GLN A 509 2.26 -21.97 -28.01
CA GLN A 509 1.44 -22.15 -29.17
C GLN A 509 2.13 -23.08 -30.18
N GLY A 510 1.34 -23.69 -31.09
CA GLY A 510 1.90 -24.56 -32.11
C GLY A 510 0.84 -25.50 -32.72
N GLU A 511 1.24 -26.72 -33.05
CA GLU A 511 0.31 -27.69 -33.68
C GLU A 511 0.50 -29.12 -33.18
N LEU A 512 -0.60 -29.86 -33.18
CA LEU A 512 -0.63 -31.31 -33.05
C LEU A 512 -1.04 -31.86 -34.43
N ARG A 513 -0.24 -32.76 -34.97
CA ARG A 513 -0.46 -33.31 -36.30
C ARG A 513 -0.40 -34.86 -36.31
N SER A 514 -1.32 -35.47 -37.01
CA SER A 514 -1.24 -36.89 -37.40
C SER A 514 -1.46 -37.03 -38.92
N ASP A 515 -1.38 -38.23 -39.47
CA ASP A 515 -1.67 -38.51 -40.89
C ASP A 515 -3.07 -38.06 -41.31
N ARG A 516 -3.98 -37.87 -40.34
CA ARG A 516 -5.42 -37.63 -40.59
C ARG A 516 -5.96 -36.37 -39.91
N ALA A 517 -5.21 -35.67 -39.09
CA ALA A 517 -5.72 -34.55 -38.32
C ALA A 517 -4.65 -33.48 -38.10
N GLN A 518 -5.10 -32.22 -38.13
CA GLN A 518 -4.31 -31.08 -37.76
C GLN A 518 -5.07 -30.23 -36.73
N PHE A 519 -4.53 -30.12 -35.54
CA PHE A 519 -5.06 -29.31 -34.44
C PHE A 519 -4.10 -28.17 -34.14
N ILE A 520 -4.57 -26.92 -34.20
CA ILE A 520 -3.78 -25.73 -33.89
C ILE A 520 -3.97 -25.39 -32.46
N VAL A 521 -2.86 -25.38 -31.70
CA VAL A 521 -2.80 -25.00 -30.27
C VAL A 521 -2.62 -23.50 -30.19
N ALA A 522 -3.59 -22.82 -29.59
CA ALA A 522 -3.58 -21.39 -29.38
C ALA A 522 -3.04 -21.01 -27.99
N ASP A 523 -3.12 -21.93 -27.02
CA ASP A 523 -2.62 -21.73 -25.66
C ASP A 523 -2.39 -23.06 -24.95
N THR A 524 -1.51 -23.07 -23.96
CA THR A 524 -1.24 -24.23 -23.13
C THR A 524 -1.26 -23.85 -21.65
N PHE A 525 -2.06 -24.55 -20.84
CA PHE A 525 -2.23 -24.26 -19.43
C PHE A 525 -2.22 -25.54 -18.58
N LYS A 526 -2.10 -25.37 -17.26
CA LYS A 526 -2.16 -26.53 -16.33
C LYS A 526 -3.62 -26.83 -15.95
N ILE A 527 -4.05 -28.06 -16.15
CA ILE A 527 -5.30 -28.60 -15.60
C ILE A 527 -5.08 -29.01 -14.14
N GLN A 528 -3.94 -29.65 -13.87
CA GLN A 528 -3.41 -30.04 -12.55
C GLN A 528 -1.90 -29.75 -12.53
N ALA A 529 -1.24 -29.92 -11.39
CA ALA A 529 0.19 -29.59 -11.23
C ALA A 529 1.04 -30.15 -12.38
N ASP A 530 0.81 -31.40 -12.79
CA ASP A 530 1.58 -32.11 -13.81
C ASP A 530 0.72 -32.58 -15.01
N VAL A 531 -0.44 -31.94 -15.25
CA VAL A 531 -1.32 -32.24 -16.37
C VAL A 531 -1.53 -31.02 -17.23
N PHE A 532 -1.10 -31.08 -18.50
CA PHE A 532 -1.09 -29.95 -19.43
C PHE A 532 -2.25 -30.05 -20.41
N GLY A 533 -3.05 -29.00 -20.50
CA GLY A 533 -4.15 -28.83 -21.44
C GLY A 533 -3.72 -27.95 -22.61
N HIS A 534 -3.77 -28.49 -23.82
CA HIS A 534 -3.49 -27.79 -25.06
C HIS A 534 -4.82 -27.28 -25.63
N GLN A 535 -5.10 -26.01 -25.51
CA GLN A 535 -6.32 -25.38 -25.98
C GLN A 535 -6.16 -24.93 -27.44
N GLY A 536 -7.11 -25.29 -28.28
CA GLY A 536 -7.03 -24.91 -29.71
C GLY A 536 -8.24 -25.34 -30.50
N GLU A 537 -8.08 -25.45 -31.80
CA GLU A 537 -9.13 -25.79 -32.75
C GLU A 537 -8.64 -26.83 -33.77
N LEU A 538 -9.46 -27.83 -34.05
CA LEU A 538 -9.18 -28.82 -35.09
C LEU A 538 -9.48 -28.22 -36.47
N GLN A 539 -8.45 -28.09 -37.32
CA GLN A 539 -8.57 -27.54 -38.66
C GLN A 539 -8.98 -28.61 -39.68
N GLU A 540 -8.37 -29.79 -39.58
CA GLU A 540 -8.56 -30.85 -40.54
C GLU A 540 -8.69 -32.20 -39.87
N GLY A 541 -9.52 -33.08 -40.42
CA GLY A 541 -9.63 -34.46 -40.04
C GLY A 541 -10.50 -34.76 -38.83
N GLU A 542 -10.17 -35.80 -38.07
CA GLU A 542 -10.82 -36.18 -36.82
C GLU A 542 -9.73 -36.55 -35.82
N LEU A 543 -9.82 -36.08 -34.58
CA LEU A 543 -8.89 -36.44 -33.49
C LEU A 543 -9.65 -37.16 -32.38
N LYS A 544 -9.09 -38.29 -31.90
CA LYS A 544 -9.71 -39.18 -30.92
C LYS A 544 -8.78 -39.43 -29.73
N VAL A 545 -9.37 -39.76 -28.59
CA VAL A 545 -8.63 -40.31 -27.46
C VAL A 545 -7.92 -41.60 -27.87
N GLY A 546 -6.63 -41.69 -27.61
CA GLY A 546 -5.76 -42.80 -27.98
C GLY A 546 -4.94 -42.58 -29.27
N ASP A 547 -5.26 -41.57 -30.04
CA ASP A 547 -4.49 -41.24 -31.27
C ASP A 547 -3.06 -40.80 -30.91
N LEU A 548 -2.14 -41.17 -31.82
CA LEU A 548 -0.77 -40.70 -31.79
C LEU A 548 -0.62 -39.46 -32.63
N VAL A 549 0.00 -38.43 -32.09
CA VAL A 549 0.25 -37.15 -32.75
C VAL A 549 1.71 -36.71 -32.63
N GLN A 550 2.19 -36.10 -33.69
CA GLN A 550 3.40 -35.31 -33.64
C GLN A 550 3.04 -33.94 -33.02
N VAL A 551 3.83 -33.52 -32.06
CA VAL A 551 3.62 -32.31 -31.30
C VAL A 551 4.73 -31.32 -31.61
N GLN A 552 4.37 -30.14 -32.13
CA GLN A 552 5.33 -29.11 -32.57
C GLN A 552 5.00 -27.75 -31.96
N VAL A 553 5.89 -27.22 -31.15
CA VAL A 553 5.81 -25.85 -30.62
C VAL A 553 6.20 -24.85 -31.75
N ASP A 554 5.52 -23.71 -31.80
CA ASP A 554 5.97 -22.60 -32.64
C ASP A 554 7.28 -22.01 -32.11
N GLY A 555 8.38 -22.41 -32.75
CA GLY A 555 9.73 -22.00 -32.36
C GLY A 555 9.96 -20.49 -32.46
N SER A 556 9.24 -19.80 -33.37
CA SER A 556 9.38 -18.36 -33.56
C SER A 556 8.81 -17.56 -32.37
N ILE A 557 7.68 -18.01 -31.85
CA ILE A 557 7.04 -17.45 -30.67
C ILE A 557 7.84 -17.82 -29.41
N ARG A 558 8.19 -19.11 -29.26
CA ARG A 558 8.92 -19.62 -28.10
C ARG A 558 10.27 -18.90 -27.93
N VAL A 559 11.03 -18.67 -28.96
CA VAL A 559 12.36 -18.03 -28.86
C VAL A 559 12.24 -16.58 -28.37
N LYS A 560 11.22 -15.86 -28.79
CA LYS A 560 10.95 -14.49 -28.30
C LYS A 560 10.54 -14.50 -26.83
N THR A 561 9.64 -15.41 -26.44
CA THR A 561 9.20 -15.58 -25.05
C THR A 561 10.38 -15.94 -24.13
N VAL A 562 11.23 -16.88 -24.53
CA VAL A 562 12.43 -17.31 -23.80
C VAL A 562 13.41 -16.15 -23.58
N ARG A 563 13.62 -15.30 -24.61
CA ARG A 563 14.45 -14.09 -24.49
C ARG A 563 13.89 -13.12 -23.46
N ASN A 564 12.60 -12.82 -23.54
CA ASN A 564 11.91 -11.92 -22.60
C ASN A 564 11.94 -12.47 -21.18
N HIS A 565 11.74 -13.78 -20.98
CA HIS A 565 11.81 -14.40 -19.67
C HIS A 565 13.22 -14.33 -19.07
N SER A 566 14.21 -14.67 -19.85
CA SER A 566 15.60 -14.62 -19.41
C SER A 566 16.05 -13.20 -19.05
N ALA A 567 15.63 -12.20 -19.85
CA ALA A 567 15.90 -10.80 -19.54
C ALA A 567 15.20 -10.32 -18.27
N THR A 568 14.05 -10.92 -17.91
CA THR A 568 13.32 -10.57 -16.68
C THR A 568 14.13 -10.85 -15.43
N HIS A 569 14.87 -11.95 -15.38
CA HIS A 569 15.78 -12.28 -14.27
C HIS A 569 16.95 -11.29 -14.17
N LEU A 570 17.55 -10.92 -15.28
CA LEU A 570 18.60 -9.90 -15.32
C LEU A 570 18.06 -8.52 -14.92
N LEU A 571 16.83 -8.19 -15.36
CA LEU A 571 16.13 -6.96 -14.97
C LEU A 571 15.87 -6.92 -13.46
N HIS A 572 15.35 -8.01 -12.87
CA HIS A 572 15.10 -8.09 -11.43
C HIS A 572 16.38 -7.86 -10.63
N LYS A 573 17.46 -8.52 -11.01
CA LYS A 573 18.77 -8.31 -10.40
C LYS A 573 19.25 -6.86 -10.53
N ALA A 574 19.18 -6.27 -11.74
CA ALA A 574 19.61 -4.90 -11.99
C ALA A 574 18.79 -3.88 -11.18
N LEU A 575 17.48 -4.11 -11.06
CA LEU A 575 16.61 -3.29 -10.21
C LEU A 575 17.03 -3.31 -8.74
N ARG A 576 17.37 -4.47 -8.20
CA ARG A 576 17.86 -4.59 -6.82
C ARG A 576 19.23 -3.91 -6.64
N GLU A 577 20.09 -4.00 -7.61
CA GLU A 577 21.41 -3.36 -7.58
C GLU A 577 21.31 -1.83 -7.59
N VAL A 578 20.39 -1.27 -8.39
CA VAL A 578 20.25 0.18 -8.57
C VAL A 578 19.35 0.81 -7.50
N LEU A 579 18.25 0.16 -7.12
CA LEU A 579 17.22 0.71 -6.23
C LEU A 579 17.32 0.18 -4.80
N GLY A 580 17.96 -0.97 -4.59
CA GLY A 580 18.16 -1.62 -3.29
C GLY A 580 17.35 -2.89 -3.07
N ASP A 581 17.65 -3.60 -1.97
CA ASP A 581 17.12 -4.93 -1.65
C ASP A 581 15.62 -4.99 -1.34
N HIS A 582 14.96 -3.85 -1.16
CA HIS A 582 13.50 -3.77 -0.98
C HIS A 582 12.73 -4.12 -2.26
N VAL A 583 13.40 -4.16 -3.41
CA VAL A 583 12.78 -4.55 -4.68
C VAL A 583 12.44 -6.03 -4.64
N GLN A 584 11.15 -6.33 -4.72
CA GLN A 584 10.58 -7.67 -4.77
C GLN A 584 9.57 -7.74 -5.91
N GLN A 585 9.56 -8.83 -6.62
CA GLN A 585 8.53 -9.09 -7.63
C GLN A 585 7.14 -9.15 -7.00
N LYS A 586 6.17 -8.47 -7.62
CA LYS A 586 4.74 -8.51 -7.26
C LYS A 586 3.86 -9.05 -8.37
N GLY A 587 4.39 -9.13 -9.56
CA GLY A 587 3.75 -9.72 -10.72
C GLY A 587 4.71 -9.76 -11.90
N SER A 588 4.49 -10.70 -12.80
CA SER A 588 5.22 -10.81 -14.06
C SER A 588 4.27 -11.28 -15.16
N LEU A 589 4.50 -10.81 -16.36
CA LEU A 589 3.90 -11.37 -17.58
C LEU A 589 4.97 -11.36 -18.65
N VAL A 590 5.22 -12.53 -19.22
CA VAL A 590 6.25 -12.73 -20.23
C VAL A 590 5.61 -13.41 -21.42
N ASP A 591 5.57 -12.72 -22.54
CA ASP A 591 5.08 -13.22 -23.85
C ASP A 591 6.12 -12.98 -24.94
N ALA A 592 5.75 -13.26 -26.20
CA ALA A 592 6.65 -13.06 -27.34
C ALA A 592 6.89 -11.58 -27.66
N ASP A 593 6.00 -10.68 -27.27
CA ASP A 593 6.07 -9.27 -27.62
C ASP A 593 6.91 -8.49 -26.62
N LYS A 594 6.72 -8.75 -25.31
CA LYS A 594 7.37 -8.01 -24.22
C LYS A 594 7.44 -8.79 -22.92
N THR A 595 8.22 -8.28 -21.99
CA THR A 595 8.11 -8.63 -20.58
C THR A 595 7.51 -7.47 -19.79
N ARG A 596 6.62 -7.79 -18.85
CA ARG A 596 6.08 -6.87 -17.88
C ARG A 596 6.51 -7.33 -16.48
N PHE A 597 7.09 -6.43 -15.72
CA PHE A 597 7.59 -6.71 -14.38
C PHE A 597 7.04 -5.70 -13.37
N ASP A 598 6.24 -6.19 -12.43
CA ASP A 598 5.66 -5.40 -11.34
C ASP A 598 6.47 -5.64 -10.08
N PHE A 599 6.94 -4.59 -9.44
CA PHE A 599 7.86 -4.68 -8.29
C PHE A 599 7.60 -3.62 -7.23
N THR A 600 8.08 -3.89 -6.01
CA THR A 600 7.98 -2.96 -4.89
C THR A 600 8.95 -1.80 -5.04
N HIS A 601 8.44 -0.58 -5.22
CA HIS A 601 9.19 0.66 -5.15
C HIS A 601 8.23 1.84 -4.97
N THR A 602 8.66 2.86 -4.21
CA THR A 602 7.77 3.94 -3.77
C THR A 602 7.73 5.14 -4.69
N ALA A 603 8.80 5.38 -5.45
CA ALA A 603 8.95 6.53 -6.34
C ALA A 603 8.98 6.15 -7.82
N PRO A 604 8.61 7.05 -8.76
CA PRO A 604 8.92 6.86 -10.17
C PRO A 604 10.43 6.75 -10.38
N LEU A 605 10.84 5.87 -11.29
CA LEU A 605 12.25 5.74 -11.65
C LEU A 605 12.70 6.99 -12.45
N SER A 606 13.83 7.53 -12.08
CA SER A 606 14.46 8.59 -12.83
C SER A 606 15.02 8.06 -14.16
N LYS A 607 15.22 8.96 -15.12
CA LYS A 607 15.84 8.60 -16.40
C LYS A 607 17.25 8.02 -16.23
N ALA A 608 17.99 8.49 -15.24
CA ALA A 608 19.33 8.01 -14.91
C ALA A 608 19.29 6.55 -14.40
N GLU A 609 18.35 6.23 -13.51
CA GLU A 609 18.15 4.86 -13.00
C GLU A 609 17.72 3.92 -14.11
N ILE A 610 16.76 4.29 -14.96
CA ILE A 610 16.35 3.49 -16.11
C ILE A 610 17.56 3.21 -17.04
N ASN A 611 18.33 4.23 -17.38
CA ASN A 611 19.51 4.06 -18.22
C ASN A 611 20.56 3.14 -17.55
N ARG A 612 20.74 3.25 -16.23
CA ARG A 612 21.68 2.40 -15.50
C ARG A 612 21.23 0.94 -15.48
N ILE A 613 19.96 0.68 -15.27
CA ILE A 613 19.36 -0.67 -15.31
C ILE A 613 19.54 -1.27 -16.71
N GLU A 614 19.22 -0.53 -17.77
CA GLU A 614 19.43 -0.98 -19.15
C GLU A 614 20.90 -1.30 -19.45
N GLN A 615 21.84 -0.48 -18.95
CA GLN A 615 23.28 -0.74 -19.10
C GLN A 615 23.68 -2.05 -18.43
N ILE A 616 23.26 -2.29 -17.19
CA ILE A 616 23.59 -3.51 -16.45
C ILE A 616 23.08 -4.74 -17.20
N VAL A 617 21.80 -4.74 -17.59
CA VAL A 617 21.19 -5.87 -18.31
C VAL A 617 21.91 -6.12 -19.65
N ASN A 618 22.17 -5.07 -20.44
CA ASN A 618 22.87 -5.25 -21.72
C ASN A 618 24.33 -5.65 -21.56
N GLN A 619 25.01 -5.26 -20.46
CA GLN A 619 26.38 -5.76 -20.17
C GLN A 619 26.36 -7.26 -19.88
N GLU A 620 25.38 -7.77 -19.15
CA GLU A 620 25.20 -9.21 -18.90
C GLU A 620 24.90 -9.98 -20.21
N ILE A 621 24.09 -9.40 -21.10
CA ILE A 621 23.79 -9.95 -22.42
C ILE A 621 25.09 -10.04 -23.26
N LEU A 622 25.85 -8.96 -23.30
CA LEU A 622 27.11 -8.89 -24.08
C LEU A 622 28.20 -9.80 -23.53
N ALA A 623 28.21 -10.10 -22.23
CA ALA A 623 29.10 -11.04 -21.58
C ALA A 623 28.92 -12.47 -22.11
N ASN A 624 27.76 -12.80 -22.67
CA ASN A 624 27.45 -14.07 -23.32
C ASN A 624 27.78 -15.29 -22.48
N THR A 625 27.46 -15.25 -21.19
CA THR A 625 27.70 -16.34 -20.25
C THR A 625 26.68 -17.47 -20.44
N THR A 626 27.10 -18.71 -20.15
CA THR A 626 26.23 -19.89 -20.25
C THR A 626 25.24 -19.88 -19.10
N SER A 627 23.96 -20.11 -19.40
CA SER A 627 22.91 -20.34 -18.40
C SER A 627 22.92 -21.79 -17.92
N SER A 628 22.64 -22.02 -16.66
CA SER A 628 22.49 -23.36 -16.10
C SER A 628 21.25 -23.48 -15.24
N ALA A 629 20.66 -24.67 -15.20
CA ALA A 629 19.52 -24.98 -14.35
C ALA A 629 19.70 -26.34 -13.70
N THR A 630 19.58 -26.37 -12.37
CA THR A 630 19.77 -27.58 -11.58
C THR A 630 18.52 -27.84 -10.71
N VAL A 631 18.04 -29.08 -10.72
CA VAL A 631 16.93 -29.50 -9.87
C VAL A 631 17.48 -30.10 -8.58
N MET A 632 17.11 -29.52 -7.43
CA MET A 632 17.59 -29.94 -6.11
C MET A 632 16.49 -29.88 -5.06
N ALA A 633 16.74 -30.37 -3.85
CA ALA A 633 15.84 -30.20 -2.73
C ALA A 633 15.76 -28.72 -2.33
N ILE A 634 14.59 -28.26 -1.85
CA ILE A 634 14.39 -26.84 -1.49
C ILE A 634 15.36 -26.37 -0.41
N GLU A 635 15.70 -27.24 0.56
CA GLU A 635 16.67 -26.93 1.63
C GLU A 635 18.09 -26.70 1.09
N ASP A 636 18.46 -27.42 0.02
CA ASP A 636 19.75 -27.23 -0.62
C ASP A 636 19.75 -25.99 -1.50
N ALA A 637 18.62 -25.67 -2.16
CA ALA A 637 18.45 -24.44 -2.93
C ALA A 637 18.62 -23.20 -2.04
N GLN A 638 18.06 -23.21 -0.82
CA GLN A 638 18.23 -22.14 0.17
C GLN A 638 19.70 -21.88 0.50
N LYS A 639 20.49 -22.94 0.70
CA LYS A 639 21.92 -22.85 1.00
C LYS A 639 22.74 -22.26 -0.15
N THR A 640 22.24 -22.33 -1.37
CA THR A 640 22.93 -21.76 -2.55
C THR A 640 22.82 -20.24 -2.64
N GLY A 641 21.99 -19.59 -1.80
CA GLY A 641 21.69 -18.15 -1.90
C GLY A 641 20.80 -17.80 -3.08
N ALA A 642 20.11 -18.78 -3.70
CA ALA A 642 19.16 -18.52 -4.77
C ALA A 642 17.97 -17.70 -4.25
N MET A 643 17.56 -16.68 -5.02
CA MET A 643 16.43 -15.85 -4.68
C MET A 643 15.12 -16.65 -4.81
N MET A 644 14.31 -16.58 -3.77
CA MET A 644 12.99 -17.19 -3.70
C MET A 644 11.93 -16.10 -3.68
N LEU A 645 10.86 -16.26 -4.45
CA LEU A 645 9.74 -15.33 -4.43
C LEU A 645 8.93 -15.54 -3.16
N PHE A 646 8.70 -14.48 -2.42
CA PHE A 646 7.94 -14.53 -1.17
C PHE A 646 6.45 -14.81 -1.46
N GLY A 647 5.91 -15.83 -0.81
CA GLY A 647 4.49 -16.21 -0.91
C GLY A 647 4.15 -17.23 -1.99
N GLU A 648 5.12 -17.76 -2.73
CA GLU A 648 4.92 -18.92 -3.60
C GLU A 648 5.10 -20.24 -2.82
N LYS A 649 4.20 -21.20 -3.09
CA LYS A 649 4.32 -22.56 -2.56
C LYS A 649 5.25 -23.37 -3.46
N TYR A 650 6.44 -23.64 -2.98
CA TYR A 650 7.40 -24.52 -3.65
C TYR A 650 7.20 -25.97 -3.23
N GLY A 651 7.40 -26.91 -4.16
CA GLY A 651 7.44 -28.33 -3.84
C GLY A 651 8.75 -28.74 -3.15
N GLU A 652 8.87 -30.01 -2.77
CA GLU A 652 10.09 -30.57 -2.14
C GLU A 652 11.34 -30.43 -3.04
N ARG A 653 11.15 -30.43 -4.36
CA ARG A 653 12.21 -30.24 -5.35
C ARG A 653 11.93 -28.99 -6.17
N VAL A 654 12.96 -28.18 -6.33
CA VAL A 654 12.90 -26.89 -7.04
C VAL A 654 13.99 -26.81 -8.10
N ARG A 655 13.73 -26.04 -9.15
CA ARG A 655 14.69 -25.76 -10.22
C ARG A 655 15.37 -24.42 -9.94
N VAL A 656 16.66 -24.46 -9.66
CA VAL A 656 17.53 -23.28 -9.48
C VAL A 656 18.10 -22.91 -10.84
N LEU A 657 17.78 -21.71 -11.30
CA LEU A 657 18.30 -21.12 -12.54
C LEU A 657 19.46 -20.17 -12.22
N GLU A 658 20.57 -20.32 -12.92
CA GLU A 658 21.68 -19.36 -12.95
C GLU A 658 21.77 -18.77 -14.36
N ILE A 659 21.62 -17.45 -14.47
CA ILE A 659 21.69 -16.73 -15.74
C ILE A 659 22.43 -15.40 -15.53
N GLY A 660 23.59 -15.23 -16.18
CA GLY A 660 24.49 -14.13 -15.88
C GLY A 660 24.81 -14.11 -14.38
N SER A 661 24.62 -12.98 -13.76
CA SER A 661 24.80 -12.81 -12.31
C SER A 661 23.54 -13.06 -11.48
N SER A 662 22.40 -13.41 -12.10
CA SER A 662 21.14 -13.76 -11.40
C SER A 662 21.11 -15.24 -11.06
N LYS A 663 20.61 -15.56 -9.85
CA LYS A 663 20.39 -16.91 -9.35
C LYS A 663 19.04 -16.95 -8.64
N GLU A 664 18.07 -17.63 -9.24
CA GLU A 664 16.68 -17.62 -8.79
C GLU A 664 16.01 -18.97 -8.95
N LEU A 665 14.93 -19.23 -8.18
CA LEU A 665 14.06 -20.37 -8.42
C LEU A 665 13.14 -20.09 -9.59
N CYS A 666 13.27 -20.84 -10.68
CA CYS A 666 12.43 -20.66 -11.86
C CYS A 666 12.18 -21.95 -12.63
N GLY A 667 10.88 -22.25 -12.87
CA GLY A 667 10.45 -23.40 -13.70
C GLY A 667 10.22 -23.06 -15.17
N GLY A 668 10.48 -21.83 -15.60
CA GLY A 668 10.28 -21.36 -16.98
C GLY A 668 11.32 -21.85 -17.99
N THR A 669 11.11 -21.49 -19.26
CA THR A 669 12.05 -21.76 -20.34
C THR A 669 12.98 -20.58 -20.55
N HIS A 670 14.29 -20.85 -20.74
CA HIS A 670 15.33 -19.82 -20.78
C HIS A 670 16.33 -20.04 -21.93
N VAL A 671 17.06 -18.98 -22.25
CA VAL A 671 18.15 -19.04 -23.23
C VAL A 671 19.31 -19.91 -22.71
N GLN A 672 20.07 -20.50 -23.60
CA GLN A 672 21.27 -21.27 -23.24
C GLN A 672 22.44 -20.36 -22.87
N ARG A 673 22.48 -19.17 -23.42
CA ARG A 673 23.52 -18.16 -23.17
C ARG A 673 22.87 -16.78 -23.06
N THR A 674 23.38 -15.91 -22.20
CA THR A 674 22.85 -14.54 -22.06
C THR A 674 22.86 -13.76 -23.37
N GLY A 675 23.82 -14.02 -24.27
CA GLY A 675 23.89 -13.40 -25.59
C GLY A 675 22.73 -13.74 -26.53
N ASP A 676 22.05 -14.88 -26.33
CA ASP A 676 20.90 -15.28 -27.12
C ASP A 676 19.69 -14.35 -26.90
N ILE A 677 19.68 -13.57 -25.82
CA ILE A 677 18.65 -12.53 -25.55
C ILE A 677 18.70 -11.46 -26.65
N GLY A 678 19.90 -11.15 -27.15
CA GLY A 678 20.15 -10.09 -28.14
C GLY A 678 20.34 -8.73 -27.45
N SER A 679 19.39 -7.84 -27.57
CA SER A 679 19.38 -6.53 -26.92
C SER A 679 18.18 -6.39 -25.98
N PHE A 680 18.26 -5.47 -25.02
CA PHE A 680 17.21 -5.20 -24.03
C PHE A 680 16.90 -3.71 -23.97
N LYS A 681 15.62 -3.35 -23.98
CA LYS A 681 15.15 -1.96 -23.88
C LYS A 681 13.90 -1.87 -23.03
N ILE A 682 13.92 -0.97 -22.04
CA ILE A 682 12.73 -0.57 -21.27
C ILE A 682 11.91 0.40 -22.12
N ILE A 683 10.65 0.08 -22.35
CA ILE A 683 9.74 0.85 -23.19
C ILE A 683 8.74 1.68 -22.40
N SER A 684 8.40 1.27 -21.17
CA SER A 684 7.52 2.04 -20.30
C SER A 684 7.86 1.83 -18.83
N GLU A 685 7.55 2.84 -18.02
CA GLU A 685 7.62 2.82 -16.56
C GLU A 685 6.38 3.53 -16.00
N SER A 686 5.65 2.90 -15.08
CA SER A 686 4.41 3.45 -14.51
C SER A 686 4.11 2.94 -13.11
N GLY A 687 3.22 3.63 -12.37
CA GLY A 687 2.66 3.15 -11.12
C GLY A 687 1.44 2.27 -11.37
N VAL A 688 1.34 1.13 -10.68
CA VAL A 688 0.18 0.23 -10.76
C VAL A 688 -0.68 0.35 -9.50
N ALA A 689 -0.01 0.41 -8.36
CA ALA A 689 -0.63 0.57 -7.06
C ALA A 689 0.31 1.34 -6.14
N ALA A 690 -0.15 1.71 -4.97
CA ALA A 690 0.71 2.35 -3.99
C ALA A 690 1.88 1.42 -3.62
N GLY A 691 3.11 1.91 -3.83
CA GLY A 691 4.32 1.15 -3.57
C GLY A 691 4.63 0.05 -4.58
N ILE A 692 3.90 -0.02 -5.72
CA ILE A 692 4.17 -0.98 -6.79
C ILE A 692 4.38 -0.21 -8.10
N ARG A 693 5.53 -0.42 -8.71
CA ARG A 693 5.92 0.11 -10.01
C ARG A 693 5.88 -1.02 -11.05
N ARG A 694 5.62 -0.64 -12.28
CA ARG A 694 5.61 -1.53 -13.46
C ARG A 694 6.64 -1.07 -14.46
N LEU A 695 7.46 -1.99 -14.92
CA LEU A 695 8.28 -1.84 -16.11
C LEU A 695 7.78 -2.75 -17.23
N GLU A 696 7.79 -2.24 -18.43
CA GLU A 696 7.66 -3.06 -19.64
C GLU A 696 8.93 -2.93 -20.46
N ALA A 697 9.42 -4.05 -20.96
CA ALA A 697 10.65 -4.12 -21.73
C ALA A 697 10.54 -5.11 -22.88
N VAL A 698 11.37 -4.93 -23.89
CA VAL A 698 11.46 -5.76 -25.09
C VAL A 698 12.88 -6.26 -25.29
N THR A 699 13.01 -7.40 -25.99
CA THR A 699 14.32 -8.02 -26.28
C THR A 699 14.48 -8.37 -27.77
N GLY A 700 15.70 -8.64 -28.16
CA GLY A 700 16.06 -9.17 -29.50
C GLY A 700 15.55 -8.30 -30.63
N SER A 701 14.86 -8.91 -31.61
CA SER A 701 14.29 -8.22 -32.78
C SER A 701 13.26 -7.15 -32.40
N ASN A 702 12.49 -7.36 -31.32
CA ASN A 702 11.47 -6.38 -30.89
C ASN A 702 12.08 -5.05 -30.46
N VAL A 703 13.35 -5.02 -30.01
CA VAL A 703 14.09 -3.77 -29.75
C VAL A 703 14.33 -3.03 -31.05
N LEU A 704 14.72 -3.74 -32.12
CA LEU A 704 14.97 -3.13 -33.44
C LEU A 704 13.66 -2.53 -33.99
N ASP A 705 12.57 -3.29 -33.92
CA ASP A 705 11.25 -2.83 -34.38
C ASP A 705 10.80 -1.58 -33.61
N PHE A 706 11.04 -1.53 -32.31
CA PHE A 706 10.75 -0.37 -31.47
C PHE A 706 11.60 0.85 -31.87
N LEU A 707 12.89 0.68 -32.11
CA LEU A 707 13.80 1.76 -32.53
C LEU A 707 13.44 2.28 -33.94
N GLN A 708 13.13 1.41 -34.89
CA GLN A 708 12.69 1.79 -36.24
C GLN A 708 11.36 2.57 -36.19
N THR A 709 10.45 2.16 -35.32
CA THR A 709 9.18 2.89 -35.11
C THR A 709 9.42 4.29 -34.56
N LEU A 710 10.33 4.43 -33.58
CA LEU A 710 10.72 5.75 -33.03
C LEU A 710 11.38 6.62 -34.10
N GLU A 711 12.31 6.05 -34.87
CA GLU A 711 12.99 6.76 -35.97
C GLU A 711 11.98 7.25 -37.01
N SER A 712 11.03 6.41 -37.40
CA SER A 712 9.96 6.79 -38.36
C SER A 712 9.13 7.97 -37.81
N ARG A 713 8.70 7.95 -36.56
CA ARG A 713 7.95 9.03 -35.93
C ARG A 713 8.75 10.33 -35.83
N ILE A 714 10.05 10.23 -35.52
CA ILE A 714 10.95 11.40 -35.49
C ILE A 714 11.09 11.99 -36.88
N ASN A 715 11.27 11.18 -37.91
CA ASN A 715 11.37 11.61 -39.31
C ASN A 715 10.05 12.26 -39.81
N GLU A 716 8.90 11.69 -39.45
CA GLU A 716 7.59 12.27 -39.78
C GLU A 716 7.43 13.67 -39.13
N ALA A 717 7.75 13.79 -37.84
CA ALA A 717 7.73 15.09 -37.14
C ALA A 717 8.69 16.10 -37.77
N ALA A 718 9.88 15.66 -38.18
CA ALA A 718 10.87 16.49 -38.86
C ALA A 718 10.37 16.96 -40.23
N GLN A 719 9.69 16.11 -40.98
CA GLN A 719 9.06 16.50 -42.26
C GLN A 719 7.97 17.55 -42.08
N ILE A 720 7.05 17.37 -41.11
CA ILE A 720 6.00 18.33 -40.79
C ILE A 720 6.60 19.71 -40.44
N LEU A 721 7.67 19.73 -39.67
CA LEU A 721 8.35 20.96 -39.25
C LEU A 721 9.35 21.50 -40.27
N LYS A 722 9.55 20.79 -41.39
CA LYS A 722 10.56 21.10 -42.43
C LYS A 722 11.95 21.35 -41.80
N ALA A 723 12.37 20.44 -40.91
CA ALA A 723 13.63 20.50 -40.15
C ALA A 723 14.35 19.16 -40.24
N ALA A 724 15.64 19.13 -39.99
CA ALA A 724 16.36 17.88 -39.80
C ALA A 724 16.02 17.28 -38.41
N PRO A 725 16.08 15.94 -38.22
CA PRO A 725 15.75 15.30 -36.96
C PRO A 725 16.46 15.91 -35.72
N HIS A 726 17.72 16.28 -35.84
CA HIS A 726 18.50 16.90 -34.76
C HIS A 726 18.10 18.36 -34.46
N GLU A 727 17.36 19.03 -35.37
CA GLU A 727 16.88 20.41 -35.22
C GLU A 727 15.44 20.50 -34.70
N LEU A 728 14.77 19.37 -34.42
CA LEU A 728 13.37 19.35 -33.99
C LEU A 728 13.13 20.18 -32.73
N ALA A 729 13.94 19.99 -31.67
CA ALA A 729 13.76 20.70 -30.42
C ALA A 729 13.95 22.21 -30.56
N PRO A 730 15.03 22.74 -31.21
CA PRO A 730 15.14 24.17 -31.53
C PRO A 730 13.97 24.71 -32.35
N ARG A 731 13.49 23.93 -33.36
CA ARG A 731 12.39 24.34 -34.22
C ARG A 731 11.05 24.47 -33.47
N VAL A 732 10.78 23.49 -32.58
CA VAL A 732 9.58 23.54 -31.72
C VAL A 732 9.64 24.76 -30.78
N THR A 733 10.79 25.01 -30.17
CA THR A 733 11.01 26.22 -29.34
C THR A 733 10.77 27.51 -30.12
N GLN A 734 11.33 27.60 -31.33
CA GLN A 734 11.11 28.75 -32.21
C GLN A 734 9.63 28.97 -32.55
N LEU A 735 8.90 27.89 -32.83
CA LEU A 735 7.46 27.96 -33.10
C LEU A 735 6.66 28.46 -31.87
N GLN A 736 7.02 27.98 -30.68
CA GLN A 736 6.39 28.43 -29.44
C GLN A 736 6.64 29.94 -29.20
N ASP A 737 7.85 30.41 -29.45
CA ASP A 737 8.19 31.83 -29.31
C ASP A 737 7.45 32.69 -30.36
N ASN A 738 7.35 32.20 -31.60
CA ASN A 738 6.56 32.86 -32.65
C ASN A 738 5.07 32.94 -32.27
N ILE A 739 4.50 31.88 -31.73
CA ILE A 739 3.10 31.89 -31.26
C ILE A 739 2.92 32.98 -30.18
N ARG A 740 3.78 32.99 -29.16
CA ARG A 740 3.73 34.03 -28.10
C ARG A 740 3.87 35.42 -28.65
N GLN A 741 4.70 35.62 -29.66
CA GLN A 741 4.85 36.94 -30.33
C GLN A 741 3.59 37.34 -31.08
N LEU A 742 3.02 36.41 -31.86
CA LEU A 742 1.78 36.65 -32.60
C LEU A 742 0.60 36.95 -31.67
N GLU A 743 0.50 36.23 -30.54
CA GLU A 743 -0.51 36.48 -29.50
C GLU A 743 -0.39 37.93 -28.95
N ARG A 744 0.83 38.39 -28.63
CA ARG A 744 1.07 39.77 -28.18
C ARG A 744 0.75 40.80 -29.24
N GLU A 745 1.09 40.54 -30.52
CA GLU A 745 0.75 41.43 -31.61
C GLU A 745 -0.75 41.52 -31.84
N LEU A 746 -1.46 40.39 -31.79
CA LEU A 746 -2.92 40.32 -31.87
C LEU A 746 -3.56 41.16 -30.75
N GLU A 747 -3.09 41.00 -29.49
CA GLU A 747 -3.57 41.79 -28.35
C GLU A 747 -3.33 43.28 -28.57
N ARG A 748 -2.14 43.69 -29.05
CA ARG A 748 -1.80 45.07 -29.34
C ARG A 748 -2.67 45.66 -30.44
N VAL A 749 -2.91 44.90 -31.52
CA VAL A 749 -3.76 45.35 -32.64
C VAL A 749 -5.21 45.48 -32.20
N SER A 750 -5.72 44.52 -31.44
CA SER A 750 -7.09 44.51 -30.89
C SER A 750 -7.28 45.73 -29.94
N SER A 751 -6.32 46.01 -29.07
CA SER A 751 -6.37 47.20 -28.18
C SER A 751 -6.37 48.48 -28.97
N LYS A 752 -5.55 48.60 -30.03
CA LYS A 752 -5.56 49.80 -30.92
C LYS A 752 -6.88 50.02 -31.63
N LEU A 753 -7.46 48.92 -32.12
CA LEU A 753 -8.76 48.98 -32.82
C LEU A 753 -9.87 49.45 -31.86
N ALA A 754 -9.91 48.92 -30.65
CA ALA A 754 -10.89 49.33 -29.64
C ALA A 754 -10.72 50.77 -29.21
N ALA A 755 -9.47 51.23 -29.05
CA ALA A 755 -9.18 52.66 -28.74
C ALA A 755 -9.66 53.60 -29.85
N SER A 756 -9.43 53.24 -31.12
CA SER A 756 -9.94 54.00 -32.28
C SER A 756 -11.47 54.06 -32.30
N GLN A 757 -12.13 52.90 -32.09
CA GLN A 757 -13.59 52.84 -31.96
C GLN A 757 -14.09 53.66 -30.75
N GLY A 758 -13.36 53.66 -29.64
CA GLY A 758 -13.70 54.46 -28.45
C GLY A 758 -13.72 55.96 -28.70
N ASP A 759 -12.81 56.50 -29.53
CA ASP A 759 -12.78 57.93 -29.89
C ASP A 759 -13.99 58.29 -30.76
N ASP A 760 -14.39 57.44 -31.68
CA ASP A 760 -15.60 57.64 -32.50
C ASP A 760 -16.90 57.63 -31.67
N LEU A 761 -16.89 56.86 -30.57
CA LEU A 761 -18.05 56.72 -29.68
C LEU A 761 -18.29 57.96 -28.82
N LEU A 762 -17.26 58.79 -28.53
CA LEU A 762 -17.44 60.01 -27.76
C LEU A 762 -18.45 60.95 -28.39
N SER A 763 -18.54 60.98 -29.75
CA SER A 763 -19.48 61.82 -30.50
C SER A 763 -20.94 61.31 -30.41
N LYS A 764 -21.15 60.03 -29.95
CA LYS A 764 -22.47 59.38 -29.84
C LYS A 764 -23.07 59.49 -28.44
N ALA A 765 -22.37 60.12 -27.49
CA ALA A 765 -22.87 60.27 -26.13
C ALA A 765 -24.02 61.32 -26.08
N SER A 766 -25.15 60.93 -25.53
CA SER A 766 -26.29 61.84 -25.26
C SER A 766 -26.00 62.68 -24.00
N ASP A 767 -26.63 63.83 -23.87
CA ASP A 767 -26.48 64.76 -22.74
C ASP A 767 -27.83 64.98 -22.01
N HIS A 768 -27.83 64.60 -20.76
CA HIS A 768 -29.00 64.71 -19.85
C HIS A 768 -28.65 65.71 -18.72
N GLY A 769 -28.68 66.99 -19.03
CA GLY A 769 -28.40 68.06 -18.07
C GLY A 769 -26.98 68.06 -17.50
N GLY A 770 -26.00 67.72 -18.30
CA GLY A 770 -24.59 67.65 -17.94
C GLY A 770 -24.07 66.24 -17.64
N LEU A 771 -24.92 65.22 -17.58
CA LEU A 771 -24.55 63.84 -17.49
C LEU A 771 -24.50 63.19 -18.88
N LYS A 772 -23.36 62.67 -19.26
CA LYS A 772 -23.17 61.98 -20.56
C LYS A 772 -23.58 60.51 -20.44
N VAL A 773 -24.45 60.03 -21.33
CA VAL A 773 -24.86 58.65 -21.44
C VAL A 773 -24.34 58.06 -22.74
N LEU A 774 -23.62 56.93 -22.67
CA LEU A 774 -23.05 56.26 -23.80
C LEU A 774 -23.37 54.76 -23.73
N ALA A 775 -24.05 54.22 -24.69
CA ALA A 775 -24.25 52.81 -24.84
C ALA A 775 -23.81 52.33 -26.24
N ALA A 776 -22.84 51.46 -26.33
CA ALA A 776 -22.27 51.06 -27.61
C ALA A 776 -21.75 49.63 -27.62
N GLN A 777 -21.76 49.05 -28.81
CA GLN A 777 -21.09 47.79 -29.09
C GLN A 777 -19.71 48.09 -29.72
N LEU A 778 -18.71 47.36 -29.27
CA LEU A 778 -17.36 47.32 -29.85
C LEU A 778 -17.17 45.99 -30.58
N ASP A 779 -16.61 46.05 -31.76
CA ASP A 779 -16.29 44.87 -32.53
C ASP A 779 -15.02 44.22 -32.03
N THR A 780 -15.05 42.88 -31.82
CA THR A 780 -13.88 42.06 -31.48
C THR A 780 -13.12 42.42 -30.16
N ALA A 781 -13.76 43.10 -29.23
CA ALA A 781 -13.15 43.42 -27.93
C ALA A 781 -13.33 42.32 -26.88
N ASP A 782 -12.25 41.86 -26.27
CA ASP A 782 -12.32 40.99 -25.10
C ASP A 782 -12.62 41.77 -23.80
N ALA A 783 -12.80 41.04 -22.69
CA ALA A 783 -13.14 41.62 -21.40
C ALA A 783 -12.08 42.58 -20.87
N LYS A 784 -10.82 42.38 -21.23
CA LYS A 784 -9.70 43.31 -20.85
C LYS A 784 -9.76 44.60 -21.64
N VAL A 785 -9.92 44.47 -22.94
CA VAL A 785 -10.04 45.60 -23.85
C VAL A 785 -11.30 46.46 -23.57
N LEU A 786 -12.45 45.80 -23.26
CA LEU A 786 -13.65 46.54 -22.82
C LEU A 786 -13.40 47.35 -21.55
N ARG A 787 -12.62 46.83 -20.60
CA ARG A 787 -12.28 47.52 -19.36
C ARG A 787 -11.36 48.71 -19.60
N GLU A 788 -10.30 48.56 -20.40
CA GLU A 788 -9.38 49.62 -20.76
C GLU A 788 -10.08 50.76 -21.51
N THR A 789 -10.96 50.41 -22.44
CA THR A 789 -11.80 51.38 -23.16
C THR A 789 -12.78 52.09 -22.21
N MET A 790 -13.40 51.39 -21.28
CA MET A 790 -14.30 51.95 -20.26
C MET A 790 -13.57 53.02 -19.43
N ASP A 791 -12.40 52.68 -18.91
CA ASP A 791 -11.60 53.63 -18.08
C ASP A 791 -11.18 54.86 -18.87
N THR A 792 -10.83 54.69 -20.13
CA THR A 792 -10.51 55.81 -21.05
C THR A 792 -11.72 56.74 -21.28
N LEU A 793 -12.90 56.12 -21.56
CA LEU A 793 -14.14 56.91 -21.81
C LEU A 793 -14.61 57.62 -20.52
N LYS A 794 -14.52 57.00 -19.36
CA LYS A 794 -14.84 57.63 -18.07
C LYS A 794 -13.98 58.86 -17.82
N THR A 795 -12.70 58.77 -18.14
CA THR A 795 -11.74 59.87 -17.97
C THR A 795 -12.08 61.04 -18.91
N LYS A 796 -12.41 60.76 -20.18
CA LYS A 796 -12.73 61.75 -21.21
C LYS A 796 -14.08 62.45 -21.03
N LEU A 797 -15.09 61.69 -20.59
CA LEU A 797 -16.47 62.19 -20.43
C LEU A 797 -16.72 62.91 -19.08
N LYS A 798 -15.87 62.69 -18.08
CA LYS A 798 -15.86 63.32 -16.73
C LYS A 798 -17.07 62.98 -15.84
N SER A 799 -18.31 63.20 -16.31
CA SER A 799 -19.56 62.87 -15.66
C SER A 799 -20.37 61.99 -16.64
N ALA A 800 -20.41 60.67 -16.39
CA ALA A 800 -20.92 59.76 -17.39
C ALA A 800 -21.47 58.45 -16.82
N VAL A 801 -22.41 57.90 -17.56
CA VAL A 801 -22.93 56.56 -17.46
C VAL A 801 -22.66 55.82 -18.78
N ILE A 802 -21.89 54.78 -18.76
CA ILE A 802 -21.36 54.11 -19.96
C ILE A 802 -21.69 52.64 -19.93
N VAL A 803 -22.17 52.10 -21.03
CA VAL A 803 -22.29 50.65 -21.26
C VAL A 803 -21.55 50.32 -22.54
N LEU A 804 -20.60 49.38 -22.42
CA LEU A 804 -19.95 48.79 -23.60
C LEU A 804 -20.25 47.33 -23.70
N ALA A 805 -20.45 46.87 -24.91
CA ALA A 805 -20.72 45.44 -25.20
C ALA A 805 -19.81 44.94 -26.32
N SER A 806 -19.51 43.64 -26.28
CA SER A 806 -18.83 42.97 -27.38
C SER A 806 -19.48 41.58 -27.58
N VAL A 807 -19.46 41.09 -28.83
CA VAL A 807 -19.97 39.76 -29.19
C VAL A 807 -18.81 38.97 -29.81
N GLN A 808 -18.47 37.85 -29.19
CA GLN A 808 -17.46 36.92 -29.68
C GLN A 808 -18.02 35.48 -29.59
N ASP A 809 -17.88 34.71 -30.62
CA ASP A 809 -18.34 33.29 -30.67
C ASP A 809 -19.78 33.08 -30.18
N GLY A 810 -20.67 34.05 -30.48
CA GLY A 810 -22.08 33.99 -30.09
C GLY A 810 -22.33 34.33 -28.62
N LYS A 811 -21.31 34.72 -27.84
CA LYS A 811 -21.45 35.17 -26.46
C LYS A 811 -21.30 36.67 -26.34
N VAL A 812 -22.15 37.27 -25.50
CA VAL A 812 -22.13 38.71 -25.22
C VAL A 812 -21.31 38.97 -23.97
N SER A 813 -20.33 39.88 -24.05
CA SER A 813 -19.62 40.42 -22.90
C SER A 813 -20.07 41.87 -22.71
N LEU A 814 -20.42 42.26 -21.47
CA LEU A 814 -20.94 43.54 -21.10
C LEU A 814 -20.08 44.15 -20.00
N ILE A 815 -19.85 45.45 -20.10
CA ILE A 815 -19.30 46.24 -19.00
C ILE A 815 -20.09 47.54 -18.85
N ALA A 816 -20.48 47.87 -17.62
CA ALA A 816 -21.06 49.15 -17.27
C ALA A 816 -20.13 49.95 -16.37
N GLY A 817 -19.95 51.23 -16.63
CA GLY A 817 -19.15 52.13 -15.85
C GLY A 817 -19.93 53.39 -15.52
N VAL A 818 -19.82 53.81 -14.28
CA VAL A 818 -20.44 55.08 -13.78
C VAL A 818 -19.34 55.89 -13.11
N THR A 819 -19.28 57.18 -13.36
CA THR A 819 -18.34 58.07 -12.70
C THR A 819 -18.72 58.31 -11.24
N SER A 820 -17.74 58.64 -10.36
CA SER A 820 -17.92 58.71 -8.92
C SER A 820 -18.94 59.74 -8.45
N ASP A 821 -19.08 60.80 -9.20
CA ASP A 821 -20.07 61.89 -8.96
C ASP A 821 -21.52 61.43 -9.13
N VAL A 822 -21.77 60.40 -9.92
CA VAL A 822 -23.10 59.86 -10.23
C VAL A 822 -23.36 58.52 -9.56
N SER A 823 -22.33 57.87 -9.05
CA SER A 823 -22.42 56.48 -8.49
C SER A 823 -23.36 56.35 -7.28
N ASN A 824 -23.68 57.42 -6.59
CA ASN A 824 -24.65 57.49 -5.49
C ASN A 824 -26.11 57.41 -5.97
N ARG A 825 -26.39 57.79 -7.22
CA ARG A 825 -27.72 57.77 -7.83
C ARG A 825 -27.89 56.56 -8.77
N ILE A 826 -26.89 56.30 -9.56
CA ILE A 826 -26.92 55.20 -10.53
C ILE A 826 -25.73 54.24 -10.23
N LYS A 827 -26.03 52.97 -9.96
CA LYS A 827 -24.99 51.96 -9.73
C LYS A 827 -24.72 51.17 -11.01
N ALA A 828 -23.45 50.96 -11.33
CA ALA A 828 -23.05 50.18 -12.50
C ALA A 828 -23.57 48.73 -12.46
N GLY A 829 -23.75 48.14 -11.26
CA GLY A 829 -24.34 46.83 -11.11
C GLY A 829 -25.78 46.71 -11.56
N ASP A 830 -26.60 47.73 -11.25
CA ASP A 830 -28.00 47.75 -11.67
C ASP A 830 -28.13 48.01 -13.19
N LEU A 831 -27.31 48.89 -13.72
CA LEU A 831 -27.23 49.18 -15.14
C LEU A 831 -26.79 47.96 -15.96
N VAL A 832 -25.73 47.27 -15.55
CA VAL A 832 -25.26 46.11 -16.31
C VAL A 832 -26.27 44.95 -16.27
N ASN A 833 -27.00 44.79 -15.14
CA ASN A 833 -28.04 43.79 -15.04
C ASN A 833 -29.27 44.11 -15.90
N PHE A 834 -29.66 45.39 -16.02
CA PHE A 834 -30.72 45.82 -16.94
C PHE A 834 -30.42 45.40 -18.39
N VAL A 835 -29.19 45.57 -18.83
CA VAL A 835 -28.78 45.18 -20.19
C VAL A 835 -28.62 43.65 -20.28
N ALA A 836 -27.99 43.01 -19.25
CA ALA A 836 -27.70 41.56 -19.25
C ALA A 836 -28.97 40.71 -19.29
N GLN A 837 -30.05 41.08 -18.62
CA GLN A 837 -31.28 40.37 -18.63
C GLN A 837 -31.91 40.24 -20.02
N GLN A 838 -31.72 41.26 -20.89
CA GLN A 838 -32.22 41.26 -22.25
C GLN A 838 -31.41 40.45 -23.25
N VAL A 839 -30.21 40.02 -22.84
CA VAL A 839 -29.31 39.14 -23.60
C VAL A 839 -29.11 37.78 -22.95
N GLY A 840 -30.03 37.38 -22.06
CA GLY A 840 -30.00 36.07 -21.41
C GLY A 840 -28.84 35.89 -20.43
N GLY A 841 -28.46 36.98 -19.70
CA GLY A 841 -27.34 37.00 -18.80
C GLY A 841 -27.62 37.59 -17.44
N LYS A 842 -26.62 37.61 -16.58
CA LYS A 842 -26.60 38.23 -15.26
C LYS A 842 -25.18 38.67 -14.93
N GLY A 843 -25.05 39.75 -14.19
CA GLY A 843 -23.75 40.26 -13.79
C GLY A 843 -23.78 41.01 -12.48
N GLY A 844 -22.64 41.62 -12.14
CA GLY A 844 -22.48 42.38 -10.91
C GLY A 844 -21.09 42.98 -10.83
N GLY A 845 -20.87 43.78 -9.80
CA GLY A 845 -19.61 44.43 -9.59
C GLY A 845 -19.72 45.56 -8.55
N LYS A 846 -18.74 46.46 -8.57
CA LYS A 846 -18.71 47.65 -7.71
C LYS A 846 -19.69 48.73 -8.21
N PRO A 847 -20.13 49.69 -7.36
CA PRO A 847 -21.02 50.76 -7.78
C PRO A 847 -20.55 51.54 -9.01
N GLU A 848 -19.24 51.70 -9.18
CA GLU A 848 -18.62 52.46 -10.26
C GLU A 848 -18.28 51.63 -11.50
N MET A 849 -18.24 50.29 -11.39
CA MET A 849 -17.95 49.40 -12.52
C MET A 849 -18.49 47.98 -12.27
N ALA A 850 -19.20 47.44 -13.23
CA ALA A 850 -19.73 46.10 -13.16
C ALA A 850 -19.64 45.40 -14.52
N MET A 851 -19.55 44.07 -14.52
CA MET A 851 -19.46 43.25 -15.71
C MET A 851 -20.56 42.20 -15.72
N ALA A 852 -20.98 41.78 -16.91
CA ALA A 852 -21.93 40.71 -17.14
C ALA A 852 -21.58 39.95 -18.40
N GLY A 853 -22.13 38.74 -18.52
CA GLY A 853 -22.12 37.98 -19.76
C GLY A 853 -23.56 37.68 -20.19
N GLY A 854 -23.76 37.38 -21.47
CA GLY A 854 -25.05 36.96 -22.04
C GLY A 854 -24.86 35.88 -23.10
N THR A 855 -25.91 35.13 -23.35
CA THR A 855 -25.91 34.03 -24.33
C THR A 855 -26.76 34.30 -25.57
N ASP A 856 -27.50 35.42 -25.57
CA ASP A 856 -28.37 35.82 -26.72
C ASP A 856 -27.93 37.18 -27.27
N PRO A 857 -27.12 37.20 -28.35
CA PRO A 857 -26.72 38.43 -28.99
C PRO A 857 -27.88 39.20 -29.71
N SER A 858 -28.98 38.53 -30.04
CA SER A 858 -30.09 39.11 -30.79
C SER A 858 -30.80 40.24 -30.04
N GLY A 859 -30.81 40.16 -28.71
CA GLY A 859 -31.37 41.19 -27.83
C GLY A 859 -30.48 42.41 -27.60
N LEU A 860 -29.19 42.36 -27.98
CA LEU A 860 -28.19 43.37 -27.57
C LEU A 860 -28.48 44.78 -28.08
N ALA A 861 -28.82 44.92 -29.37
CA ALA A 861 -29.11 46.24 -29.95
C ALA A 861 -30.26 46.96 -29.25
N LYS A 862 -31.33 46.20 -28.92
CA LYS A 862 -32.48 46.71 -28.17
C LYS A 862 -32.10 47.10 -26.74
N ALA A 863 -31.30 46.25 -26.09
CA ALA A 863 -30.84 46.47 -24.73
C ALA A 863 -29.99 47.76 -24.61
N LEU A 864 -29.07 47.98 -25.54
CA LEU A 864 -28.25 49.17 -25.59
C LEU A 864 -29.05 50.43 -25.89
N ALA A 865 -30.04 50.38 -26.82
CA ALA A 865 -30.94 51.49 -27.10
C ALA A 865 -31.82 51.88 -25.89
N GLY A 866 -32.11 50.94 -24.99
CA GLY A 866 -32.87 51.17 -23.76
C GLY A 866 -32.10 51.88 -22.66
N VAL A 867 -30.80 51.98 -22.75
CA VAL A 867 -29.93 52.51 -21.65
C VAL A 867 -30.21 54.01 -21.45
N ASP A 868 -30.40 54.75 -22.48
CA ASP A 868 -30.64 56.21 -22.43
C ASP A 868 -31.96 56.54 -21.65
N ALA A 869 -33.04 55.84 -21.98
CA ALA A 869 -34.31 55.97 -21.29
C ALA A 869 -34.23 55.48 -19.83
N TRP A 870 -33.54 54.41 -19.60
CA TRP A 870 -33.34 53.83 -18.26
C TRP A 870 -32.56 54.81 -17.33
N VAL A 871 -31.59 55.51 -17.85
CA VAL A 871 -30.82 56.54 -17.13
C VAL A 871 -31.70 57.80 -16.89
N ALA A 872 -32.43 58.26 -17.93
CA ALA A 872 -33.28 59.45 -17.83
C ALA A 872 -34.37 59.33 -16.74
N GLU A 873 -34.85 58.12 -16.43
CA GLU A 873 -35.83 57.93 -15.36
C GLU A 873 -35.21 58.00 -13.94
N ARG A 874 -33.87 58.05 -13.82
CA ARG A 874 -33.11 57.96 -12.55
C ARG A 874 -32.23 59.16 -12.25
N VAL A 875 -32.16 60.11 -13.19
CA VAL A 875 -31.47 61.38 -13.04
C VAL A 875 -32.42 62.53 -12.68
#